data_21c01450bbc3a31d51be662a80fed6b7
#
_entry.id   21c01450bbc3a31d51be662a80fed6b7
#
_cell.length_a   1.000
_cell.length_b   1.000
_cell.length_c   1.000
_cell.angle_alpha   90.00
_cell.angle_beta   90.00
_cell.angle_gamma   90.00
#
_symmetry.space_group_name_H-M   'P 1'
#
loop_
_entity.id
_entity.type
_entity.pdbx_description
1 polymer ?
#
loop_
_entity_poly.entity_id
_entity_poly.type
_entity_poly.pdbx_seq_one_letter_code
_entity_poly.pdbx_strand_id
1 'polypeptide(L)'
;MRIALVSPYSWTYPGGVTRHIEALREELSSLGHDVRVLAPVDPPDRRSVRRHRGAVPQERDLPGWLISLGRTMGFPANGAVSNLTMPYGPNVHALREELRTGGYDVVHLHEPVVPCVGWDTLMTCGVPMVGTFHCYSANAVSNGIAVAIGARRRLNRLKVRIAVSEAAAWTGERFYGGRYRVIPNGVTVPDVLELTAAQPISPQRPLQIAFVGQAVERKGLPVLLRAFEALREHVPAELKIVGATPEEVEPLLLDGREGVTVLGKVDDATKVQILREADVLAAPSLGGESFGMVLTEAFAAGTPVVASDIAGYRDVVNDGTDGVLVPRGDAAALGEALRALALDPARRDALSSAALQTARQYAWPRVAAQVLEAYEDAIAIGAPEGVGRRVAVRVGALSADLQPRRSARRLPSIEPPAPPRERARRPVLAFARRALLAIVAIAILAGSFFALQRIGIDRIGHSLLHATPPWVLVALGLMCASMGVRAVAWTAILRAAMPTAPRPRLGDALQGTMIGVLMSATLPARLGEPARAMIVARRIGQGGRASSRLPVVLGTIVSQTLLNILALVILGCVMFASVPVFHDHQGGLVAFATLPLLILAAVLGAPALLREGGRSRSARVRTWARQARRATAQVRAGLEVFRHPRLGTVAVTMQLFAWVIQWLSCYVLLVAFGLDDRAGIGAAAAILFAVNVSAVLPATPSNLGVFQAACVFVLHKGYGISVEDALGYGIILQAVEIATAFVMGAPALLKEGVSWRDVRLRAMHASPVELPPLPSRRGDAAVEVDA
;
A
#
# COMPACT_ATOMS: atom_id res chain seq x y z
N MET A 1 8.73 -44.00 7.53
CA MET A 1 9.34 -43.29 6.38
C MET A 1 10.34 -42.26 6.90
N ARG A 2 11.36 -41.99 6.13
CA ARG A 2 12.25 -40.85 6.32
C ARG A 2 11.87 -39.71 5.37
N ILE A 3 11.47 -38.58 5.94
CA ILE A 3 10.78 -37.49 5.21
C ILE A 3 11.62 -36.22 5.29
N ALA A 4 11.85 -35.54 4.16
CA ALA A 4 12.42 -34.20 4.14
C ALA A 4 11.34 -33.16 3.83
N LEU A 5 11.09 -32.23 4.75
CA LEU A 5 10.24 -31.06 4.54
C LEU A 5 11.12 -29.88 4.13
N VAL A 6 10.96 -29.37 2.92
CA VAL A 6 11.81 -28.29 2.38
C VAL A 6 11.04 -26.99 2.38
N SER A 7 11.54 -25.99 3.11
CA SER A 7 10.99 -24.63 3.18
C SER A 7 11.86 -23.64 2.43
N PRO A 8 11.30 -22.78 1.56
CA PRO A 8 12.05 -21.67 1.01
C PRO A 8 12.14 -20.46 1.97
N TYR A 9 11.42 -20.49 3.09
CA TYR A 9 11.29 -19.41 4.06
C TYR A 9 12.11 -19.63 5.31
N SER A 10 12.57 -18.51 5.89
CA SER A 10 13.41 -18.53 7.09
C SER A 10 12.68 -19.11 8.31
N TRP A 11 13.40 -19.97 9.04
CA TRP A 11 12.93 -20.53 10.30
C TRP A 11 12.85 -19.48 11.42
N THR A 12 13.75 -18.51 11.41
CA THR A 12 13.84 -17.42 12.41
C THR A 12 13.00 -16.19 12.07
N TYR A 13 12.35 -16.16 10.87
CA TYR A 13 11.31 -15.21 10.51
C TYR A 13 10.01 -15.97 10.22
N PRO A 14 9.40 -16.62 11.21
CA PRO A 14 8.29 -17.53 10.99
C PRO A 14 7.06 -16.79 10.46
N GLY A 15 6.47 -17.36 9.41
CA GLY A 15 5.17 -17.03 8.87
C GLY A 15 4.21 -18.22 8.94
N GLY A 16 3.05 -18.11 8.30
CA GLY A 16 2.06 -19.20 8.27
C GLY A 16 2.62 -20.51 7.71
N VAL A 17 3.41 -20.46 6.64
CA VAL A 17 4.03 -21.66 6.05
C VAL A 17 5.04 -22.32 7.01
N THR A 18 5.87 -21.53 7.70
CA THR A 18 6.83 -22.07 8.68
C THR A 18 6.12 -22.77 9.84
N ARG A 19 5.05 -22.17 10.37
CA ARG A 19 4.21 -22.77 11.42
C ARG A 19 3.51 -24.05 10.96
N HIS A 20 3.00 -24.05 9.72
CA HIS A 20 2.41 -25.25 9.14
C HIS A 20 3.45 -26.38 9.04
N ILE A 21 4.68 -26.11 8.60
CA ILE A 21 5.75 -27.11 8.50
C ILE A 21 6.14 -27.64 9.89
N GLU A 22 6.22 -26.77 10.89
CA GLU A 22 6.55 -27.11 12.27
C GLU A 22 5.51 -28.10 12.85
N ALA A 23 4.22 -27.74 12.76
CA ALA A 23 3.14 -28.56 13.26
C ALA A 23 2.99 -29.89 12.49
N LEU A 24 3.11 -29.85 11.15
CA LEU A 24 3.11 -31.06 10.33
C LEU A 24 4.28 -31.99 10.70
N ARG A 25 5.47 -31.44 10.94
CA ARG A 25 6.63 -32.21 11.39
C ARG A 25 6.37 -32.89 12.75
N GLU A 26 5.78 -32.15 13.70
CA GLU A 26 5.43 -32.70 15.02
C GLU A 26 4.47 -33.87 14.89
N GLU A 27 3.41 -33.70 14.14
CA GLU A 27 2.39 -34.74 13.93
C GLU A 27 2.97 -35.98 13.24
N LEU A 28 3.72 -35.79 12.14
CA LEU A 28 4.34 -36.91 11.45
C LEU A 28 5.37 -37.65 12.34
N SER A 29 6.08 -36.92 13.22
CA SER A 29 7.03 -37.56 14.15
C SER A 29 6.32 -38.33 15.27
N SER A 30 5.15 -37.83 15.75
CA SER A 30 4.33 -38.56 16.72
C SER A 30 3.81 -39.87 16.16
N LEU A 31 3.60 -39.94 14.83
CA LEU A 31 3.24 -41.15 14.10
C LEU A 31 4.44 -42.08 13.79
N GLY A 32 5.65 -41.79 14.33
CA GLY A 32 6.81 -42.65 14.22
C GLY A 32 7.64 -42.45 12.94
N HIS A 33 7.48 -41.37 12.20
CA HIS A 33 8.31 -41.06 11.04
C HIS A 33 9.57 -40.27 11.41
N ASP A 34 10.72 -40.51 10.73
CA ASP A 34 11.92 -39.67 10.85
C ASP A 34 11.77 -38.45 9.92
N VAL A 35 11.49 -37.28 10.51
CA VAL A 35 11.21 -36.08 9.77
C VAL A 35 12.29 -35.01 9.96
N ARG A 36 12.94 -34.61 8.87
CA ARG A 36 13.91 -33.54 8.81
C ARG A 36 13.33 -32.32 8.13
N VAL A 37 13.67 -31.11 8.64
CA VAL A 37 13.26 -29.85 8.04
C VAL A 37 14.49 -29.16 7.45
N LEU A 38 14.45 -28.88 6.16
CA LEU A 38 15.49 -28.17 5.42
C LEU A 38 15.01 -26.74 5.19
N ALA A 39 15.51 -25.78 5.95
CA ALA A 39 15.07 -24.39 5.89
C ALA A 39 16.22 -23.39 6.10
N PRO A 40 16.15 -22.18 5.53
CA PRO A 40 17.08 -21.12 5.87
C PRO A 40 16.96 -20.70 7.33
N VAL A 41 18.07 -20.28 7.92
CA VAL A 41 18.14 -19.74 9.27
C VAL A 41 18.92 -18.42 9.24
N ASP A 42 18.29 -17.36 9.68
CA ASP A 42 18.90 -16.04 9.78
C ASP A 42 19.32 -15.78 11.24
N PRO A 43 20.63 -15.69 11.54
CA PRO A 43 21.09 -15.39 12.90
C PRO A 43 20.73 -13.93 13.30
N PRO A 44 20.67 -13.61 14.61
CA PRO A 44 20.31 -12.29 15.12
C PRO A 44 21.46 -11.27 15.00
N ASP A 45 21.99 -11.11 13.80
CA ASP A 45 23.08 -10.19 13.49
C ASP A 45 22.63 -8.97 12.68
N ARG A 46 23.48 -7.93 12.65
CA ARG A 46 23.19 -6.69 11.90
C ARG A 46 22.96 -6.92 10.40
N ARG A 47 23.54 -7.99 9.83
CA ARG A 47 23.38 -8.31 8.40
C ARG A 47 21.97 -8.83 8.11
N SER A 48 21.44 -9.71 8.97
CA SER A 48 20.08 -10.24 8.87
C SER A 48 19.06 -9.11 9.04
N VAL A 49 19.21 -8.29 10.09
CA VAL A 49 18.33 -7.12 10.32
C VAL A 49 18.32 -6.16 9.12
N ARG A 50 19.49 -5.85 8.55
CA ARG A 50 19.59 -4.98 7.36
C ARG A 50 18.92 -5.60 6.13
N ARG A 51 19.10 -6.92 5.89
CA ARG A 51 18.47 -7.63 4.76
C ARG A 51 16.95 -7.73 4.90
N HIS A 52 16.44 -7.71 6.12
CA HIS A 52 15.02 -7.77 6.43
C HIS A 52 14.41 -6.40 6.77
N ARG A 53 15.04 -5.30 6.32
CA ARG A 53 14.54 -3.92 6.45
C ARG A 53 14.26 -3.48 7.89
N GLY A 54 15.11 -3.91 8.82
CA GLY A 54 15.00 -3.58 10.23
C GLY A 54 14.26 -4.62 11.08
N ALA A 55 13.63 -5.63 10.46
CA ALA A 55 13.01 -6.70 11.24
C ALA A 55 14.09 -7.55 11.91
N VAL A 56 13.90 -7.83 13.20
CA VAL A 56 14.80 -8.68 13.99
C VAL A 56 14.31 -10.13 13.89
N PRO A 57 15.23 -11.11 13.64
CA PRO A 57 14.86 -12.52 13.67
C PRO A 57 14.48 -12.94 15.09
N GLN A 58 13.53 -13.87 15.20
CA GLN A 58 13.16 -14.45 16.48
C GLN A 58 14.30 -15.36 16.98
N GLU A 59 14.61 -15.24 18.25
CA GLU A 59 15.43 -16.26 18.92
C GLU A 59 14.64 -17.57 18.98
N ARG A 60 15.16 -18.60 18.35
CA ARG A 60 14.57 -19.94 18.32
C ARG A 60 15.67 -20.98 18.47
N ASP A 61 15.35 -22.02 19.19
CA ASP A 61 16.22 -23.20 19.26
C ASP A 61 16.41 -23.80 17.86
N LEU A 62 17.62 -24.29 17.61
CA LEU A 62 17.95 -24.98 16.37
C LEU A 62 18.11 -26.48 16.68
N PRO A 63 17.01 -27.24 16.69
CA PRO A 63 17.04 -28.64 17.03
C PRO A 63 17.76 -29.48 15.98
N GLY A 64 18.28 -30.66 16.33
CA GLY A 64 19.04 -31.50 15.44
C GLY A 64 18.31 -32.06 14.22
N TRP A 65 16.99 -31.93 14.16
CA TRP A 65 16.18 -32.27 12.98
C TRP A 65 16.11 -31.14 11.97
N LEU A 66 16.53 -29.90 12.32
CA LEU A 66 16.55 -28.75 11.43
C LEU A 66 17.91 -28.60 10.76
N ILE A 67 17.91 -28.63 9.43
CA ILE A 67 19.09 -28.44 8.59
C ILE A 67 19.09 -27.06 8.01
N SER A 68 20.08 -26.24 8.37
CA SER A 68 20.16 -24.86 7.91
C SER A 68 20.65 -24.77 6.48
N LEU A 69 19.85 -24.09 5.63
CA LEU A 69 20.16 -23.79 4.23
C LEU A 69 20.70 -22.36 4.03
N GLY A 70 21.29 -21.77 5.08
CA GLY A 70 21.85 -20.43 5.03
C GLY A 70 20.83 -19.32 5.28
N ARG A 71 21.03 -18.14 4.67
CA ARG A 71 20.28 -16.92 5.00
C ARG A 71 19.28 -16.53 3.93
N THR A 72 18.30 -15.70 4.33
CA THR A 72 17.31 -15.13 3.43
C THR A 72 17.48 -13.61 3.25
N MET A 73 16.68 -13.06 2.35
CA MET A 73 16.49 -11.63 2.13
C MET A 73 15.01 -11.31 2.14
N GLY A 74 14.62 -10.27 2.88
CA GLY A 74 13.26 -9.78 2.92
C GLY A 74 12.88 -9.00 1.65
N PHE A 75 11.74 -9.33 1.06
CA PHE A 75 11.20 -8.62 -0.10
C PHE A 75 9.68 -8.45 0.02
N PRO A 76 9.09 -7.41 -0.61
CA PRO A 76 7.64 -7.23 -0.59
C PRO A 76 6.97 -8.24 -1.51
N ALA A 77 6.05 -9.04 -0.98
CA ALA A 77 5.23 -9.99 -1.74
C ALA A 77 3.78 -9.98 -1.21
N ASN A 78 2.80 -9.99 -2.11
CA ASN A 78 1.37 -10.09 -1.78
C ASN A 78 0.90 -9.19 -0.62
N GLY A 79 1.43 -7.96 -0.56
CA GLY A 79 1.04 -7.00 0.47
C GLY A 79 1.68 -7.20 1.86
N ALA A 80 2.57 -8.19 2.03
CA ALA A 80 3.37 -8.41 3.24
C ALA A 80 4.87 -8.42 2.92
N VAL A 81 5.72 -8.47 3.94
CA VAL A 81 7.14 -8.76 3.77
C VAL A 81 7.30 -10.28 3.81
N SER A 82 7.76 -10.86 2.71
CA SER A 82 8.18 -12.24 2.61
C SER A 82 9.70 -12.33 2.67
N ASN A 83 10.25 -13.53 2.78
CA ASN A 83 11.68 -13.78 2.73
C ASN A 83 12.01 -14.84 1.69
N LEU A 84 13.17 -14.75 1.08
CA LEU A 84 13.64 -15.65 0.04
C LEU A 84 15.07 -16.06 0.32
N THR A 85 15.35 -17.36 0.23
CA THR A 85 16.72 -17.89 0.34
C THR A 85 17.63 -17.27 -0.72
N MET A 86 18.79 -16.81 -0.31
CA MET A 86 19.79 -16.30 -1.24
C MET A 86 20.41 -17.47 -2.03
N PRO A 87 20.57 -17.34 -3.34
CA PRO A 87 21.22 -18.34 -4.19
C PRO A 87 22.74 -18.29 -3.99
N TYR A 88 23.19 -18.68 -2.82
CA TYR A 88 24.62 -18.69 -2.46
C TYR A 88 25.18 -20.09 -2.64
N GLY A 89 26.37 -20.22 -3.26
CA GLY A 89 26.98 -21.50 -3.58
C GLY A 89 27.00 -22.51 -2.42
N PRO A 90 27.47 -22.14 -1.19
CA PRO A 90 27.46 -23.03 -0.03
C PRO A 90 26.05 -23.53 0.36
N ASN A 91 25.01 -22.70 0.27
CA ASN A 91 23.64 -23.08 0.62
C ASN A 91 23.08 -24.13 -0.34
N VAL A 92 23.36 -23.95 -1.63
CA VAL A 92 22.95 -24.88 -2.69
C VAL A 92 23.70 -26.19 -2.55
N HIS A 93 24.99 -26.15 -2.19
CA HIS A 93 25.80 -27.34 -1.95
C HIS A 93 25.29 -28.15 -0.75
N ALA A 94 25.01 -27.48 0.38
CA ALA A 94 24.46 -28.13 1.58
C ALA A 94 23.12 -28.83 1.30
N LEU A 95 22.21 -28.14 0.58
CA LEU A 95 20.91 -28.70 0.15
C LEU A 95 21.11 -29.97 -0.69
N ARG A 96 21.98 -29.92 -1.71
CA ARG A 96 22.20 -31.04 -2.62
C ARG A 96 22.86 -32.22 -1.94
N GLU A 97 23.81 -31.94 -1.07
CA GLU A 97 24.51 -32.99 -0.30
C GLU A 97 23.52 -33.70 0.62
N GLU A 98 22.70 -32.94 1.37
CA GLU A 98 21.68 -33.50 2.25
C GLU A 98 20.61 -34.32 1.48
N LEU A 99 20.14 -33.84 0.36
CA LEU A 99 19.17 -34.58 -0.48
C LEU A 99 19.80 -35.85 -1.10
N ARG A 100 21.12 -35.90 -1.30
CA ARG A 100 21.83 -37.05 -1.85
C ARG A 100 22.16 -38.08 -0.80
N THR A 101 22.57 -37.68 0.40
CA THR A 101 23.08 -38.55 1.46
C THR A 101 22.08 -38.87 2.56
N GLY A 102 21.04 -38.06 2.67
CA GLY A 102 20.06 -38.13 3.76
C GLY A 102 19.17 -39.37 3.76
N GLY A 103 19.13 -40.18 2.67
CA GLY A 103 18.38 -41.43 2.62
C GLY A 103 16.84 -41.27 2.74
N TYR A 104 16.29 -40.21 2.17
CA TYR A 104 14.87 -39.91 2.24
C TYR A 104 14.03 -40.82 1.34
N ASP A 105 12.86 -41.23 1.82
CA ASP A 105 11.85 -41.93 1.04
C ASP A 105 11.03 -40.95 0.18
N VAL A 106 10.76 -39.74 0.70
CA VAL A 106 10.00 -38.68 0.06
C VAL A 106 10.53 -37.30 0.44
N VAL A 107 10.47 -36.37 -0.51
CA VAL A 107 10.80 -34.96 -0.29
C VAL A 107 9.56 -34.12 -0.52
N HIS A 108 9.14 -33.37 0.48
CA HIS A 108 7.97 -32.50 0.43
C HIS A 108 8.41 -31.03 0.37
N LEU A 109 8.14 -30.38 -0.76
CA LEU A 109 8.45 -28.97 -0.97
C LEU A 109 7.24 -28.11 -0.63
N HIS A 110 7.43 -27.16 0.26
CA HIS A 110 6.44 -26.12 0.51
C HIS A 110 6.71 -24.92 -0.39
N GLU A 111 5.65 -24.41 -1.03
CA GLU A 111 5.67 -23.31 -2.01
C GLU A 111 6.68 -23.52 -3.15
N PRO A 112 6.57 -24.60 -3.95
CA PRO A 112 7.55 -25.00 -4.96
C PRO A 112 7.71 -24.00 -6.12
N VAL A 113 6.85 -22.98 -6.20
CA VAL A 113 6.96 -21.90 -7.18
C VAL A 113 8.08 -20.92 -6.82
N VAL A 114 8.44 -20.84 -5.53
CA VAL A 114 9.51 -19.95 -5.05
C VAL A 114 10.87 -20.41 -5.58
N PRO A 115 11.63 -19.52 -6.25
CA PRO A 115 12.94 -19.85 -6.79
C PRO A 115 13.98 -20.17 -5.70
N CYS A 116 15.19 -20.47 -6.10
CA CYS A 116 16.35 -20.87 -5.28
C CYS A 116 16.18 -22.27 -4.70
N VAL A 117 15.92 -22.42 -3.40
CA VAL A 117 15.82 -23.73 -2.72
C VAL A 117 14.80 -24.64 -3.39
N GLY A 118 13.58 -24.15 -3.63
CA GLY A 118 12.52 -24.95 -4.27
C GLY A 118 12.92 -25.41 -5.69
N TRP A 119 13.44 -24.52 -6.50
CA TRP A 119 13.82 -24.84 -7.88
C TRP A 119 15.07 -25.73 -7.97
N ASP A 120 16.04 -25.53 -7.08
CA ASP A 120 17.21 -26.41 -7.05
C ASP A 120 16.82 -27.83 -6.61
N THR A 121 15.97 -27.95 -5.58
CA THR A 121 15.40 -29.25 -5.18
C THR A 121 14.67 -29.91 -6.34
N LEU A 122 13.78 -29.19 -7.04
CA LEU A 122 13.06 -29.71 -8.21
C LEU A 122 14.00 -30.20 -9.32
N MET A 123 15.17 -29.57 -9.50
CA MET A 123 16.10 -29.92 -10.56
C MET A 123 17.06 -31.07 -10.20
N THR A 124 17.43 -31.21 -8.94
CA THR A 124 18.53 -32.08 -8.51
C THR A 124 18.08 -33.33 -7.72
N CYS A 125 16.92 -33.24 -7.05
CA CYS A 125 16.42 -34.36 -6.24
C CYS A 125 16.08 -35.60 -7.09
N GLY A 126 16.54 -36.76 -6.63
CA GLY A 126 16.28 -38.07 -7.25
C GLY A 126 15.17 -38.88 -6.59
N VAL A 127 14.65 -38.40 -5.46
CA VAL A 127 13.62 -39.04 -4.63
C VAL A 127 12.23 -38.59 -5.07
N PRO A 128 11.14 -39.37 -4.84
CA PRO A 128 9.78 -38.90 -5.03
C PRO A 128 9.49 -37.56 -4.38
N MET A 129 8.89 -36.63 -5.14
CA MET A 129 8.63 -35.27 -4.66
C MET A 129 7.15 -34.97 -4.61
N VAL A 130 6.71 -34.43 -3.46
CA VAL A 130 5.39 -33.83 -3.25
C VAL A 130 5.56 -32.30 -3.11
N GLY A 131 4.61 -31.52 -3.58
CA GLY A 131 4.70 -30.08 -3.44
C GLY A 131 3.41 -29.45 -2.96
N THR A 132 3.45 -28.71 -1.86
CA THR A 132 2.29 -27.96 -1.33
C THR A 132 2.34 -26.49 -1.71
N PHE A 133 1.27 -26.03 -2.32
CA PHE A 133 1.04 -24.65 -2.76
C PHE A 133 0.20 -23.93 -1.70
N HIS A 134 0.79 -22.90 -1.07
CA HIS A 134 0.17 -22.14 0.01
C HIS A 134 -0.43 -20.82 -0.44
N CYS A 135 -0.10 -20.33 -1.64
CA CYS A 135 -0.47 -18.99 -2.07
C CYS A 135 -1.64 -18.96 -3.04
N TYR A 136 -2.64 -18.14 -2.73
CA TYR A 136 -3.60 -17.64 -3.70
C TYR A 136 -3.09 -16.33 -4.33
N SER A 137 -3.03 -16.27 -5.64
CA SER A 137 -2.61 -15.07 -6.36
C SER A 137 -3.29 -14.96 -7.72
N ALA A 138 -4.11 -13.94 -7.90
CA ALA A 138 -4.69 -13.59 -9.20
C ALA A 138 -3.75 -12.71 -10.05
N ASN A 139 -2.55 -12.36 -9.57
CA ASN A 139 -1.63 -11.47 -10.24
C ASN A 139 -0.97 -12.13 -11.46
N ALA A 140 -1.45 -11.75 -12.66
CA ALA A 140 -0.96 -12.29 -13.91
C ALA A 140 0.51 -11.93 -14.22
N VAL A 141 1.00 -10.79 -13.70
CA VAL A 141 2.38 -10.34 -13.98
C VAL A 141 3.38 -11.19 -13.21
N SER A 142 3.24 -11.32 -11.88
CA SER A 142 4.19 -12.10 -11.07
C SER A 142 4.19 -13.58 -11.45
N ASN A 143 3.00 -14.17 -11.63
CA ASN A 143 2.88 -15.56 -12.05
C ASN A 143 3.36 -15.75 -13.51
N GLY A 144 3.12 -14.77 -14.39
CA GLY A 144 3.62 -14.77 -15.77
C GLY A 144 5.14 -14.74 -15.84
N ILE A 145 5.80 -13.95 -15.01
CA ILE A 145 7.28 -13.94 -14.88
C ILE A 145 7.78 -15.33 -14.46
N ALA A 146 7.21 -15.92 -13.41
CA ALA A 146 7.59 -17.27 -12.96
C ALA A 146 7.45 -18.31 -14.08
N VAL A 147 6.37 -18.24 -14.86
CA VAL A 147 6.15 -19.10 -16.03
C VAL A 147 7.20 -18.87 -17.11
N ALA A 148 7.51 -17.61 -17.46
CA ALA A 148 8.48 -17.25 -18.49
C ALA A 148 9.89 -17.78 -18.17
N ILE A 149 10.29 -17.77 -16.89
CA ILE A 149 11.57 -18.31 -16.43
C ILE A 149 11.54 -19.82 -16.14
N GLY A 150 10.46 -20.51 -16.53
CA GLY A 150 10.41 -21.96 -16.62
C GLY A 150 9.81 -22.70 -15.42
N ALA A 151 9.00 -22.05 -14.58
CA ALA A 151 8.32 -22.68 -13.43
C ALA A 151 7.52 -23.92 -13.84
N ARG A 152 6.76 -23.87 -14.96
CA ARG A 152 5.93 -25.00 -15.42
C ARG A 152 6.72 -26.28 -15.64
N ARG A 153 7.92 -26.16 -16.26
CA ARG A 153 8.78 -27.35 -16.51
C ARG A 153 9.30 -27.95 -15.19
N ARG A 154 9.71 -27.10 -14.27
CA ARG A 154 10.21 -27.55 -12.97
C ARG A 154 9.13 -28.24 -12.15
N LEU A 155 7.94 -27.65 -12.09
CA LEU A 155 6.81 -28.21 -11.37
C LEU A 155 6.29 -29.55 -11.93
N ASN A 156 6.54 -29.85 -13.21
CA ASN A 156 6.24 -31.18 -13.79
C ASN A 156 7.06 -32.32 -13.16
N ARG A 157 8.07 -32.02 -12.35
CA ARG A 157 8.83 -33.03 -11.60
C ARG A 157 8.17 -33.45 -10.28
N LEU A 158 7.15 -32.73 -9.83
CA LEU A 158 6.33 -33.16 -8.71
C LEU A 158 5.45 -34.34 -9.11
N LYS A 159 5.46 -35.42 -8.32
CA LYS A 159 4.58 -36.56 -8.49
C LYS A 159 3.18 -36.27 -7.99
N VAL A 160 3.07 -35.64 -6.83
CA VAL A 160 1.82 -35.18 -6.24
C VAL A 160 1.88 -33.67 -5.96
N ARG A 161 0.81 -32.96 -6.28
CA ARG A 161 0.67 -31.54 -5.96
C ARG A 161 -0.50 -31.36 -5.00
N ILE A 162 -0.21 -30.74 -3.88
CA ILE A 162 -1.17 -30.38 -2.85
C ILE A 162 -1.43 -28.89 -2.94
N ALA A 163 -2.65 -28.45 -2.73
CA ALA A 163 -3.02 -27.06 -2.52
C ALA A 163 -3.77 -26.95 -1.19
N VAL A 164 -3.51 -25.91 -0.41
CA VAL A 164 -4.11 -25.74 0.91
C VAL A 164 -5.59 -25.31 0.86
N SER A 165 -6.09 -24.99 -0.33
CA SER A 165 -7.47 -24.53 -0.56
C SER A 165 -7.81 -24.58 -2.05
N GLU A 166 -9.08 -24.50 -2.38
CA GLU A 166 -9.53 -24.33 -3.79
C GLU A 166 -8.97 -23.04 -4.39
N ALA A 167 -8.81 -21.98 -3.60
CA ALA A 167 -8.20 -20.74 -4.04
C ALA A 167 -6.71 -20.92 -4.43
N ALA A 168 -5.95 -21.68 -3.66
CA ALA A 168 -4.56 -22.02 -3.99
C ALA A 168 -4.50 -22.96 -5.21
N ALA A 169 -5.38 -23.97 -5.30
CA ALA A 169 -5.50 -24.87 -6.44
C ALA A 169 -5.81 -24.09 -7.73
N TRP A 170 -6.74 -23.15 -7.70
CA TRP A 170 -7.08 -22.28 -8.81
C TRP A 170 -5.84 -21.50 -9.34
N THR A 171 -4.99 -20.98 -8.44
CA THR A 171 -3.74 -20.32 -8.85
C THR A 171 -2.81 -21.28 -9.57
N GLY A 172 -2.65 -22.48 -9.03
CA GLY A 172 -1.86 -23.56 -9.61
C GLY A 172 -2.36 -23.94 -11.01
N GLU A 173 -3.62 -24.26 -11.15
CA GLU A 173 -4.24 -24.67 -12.41
C GLU A 173 -4.20 -23.57 -13.47
N ARG A 174 -4.51 -22.32 -13.05
CA ARG A 174 -4.56 -21.17 -13.96
C ARG A 174 -3.22 -20.85 -14.58
N PHE A 175 -2.15 -20.83 -13.78
CA PHE A 175 -0.84 -20.33 -14.23
C PHE A 175 0.15 -21.46 -14.56
N TYR A 176 0.13 -22.53 -13.79
CA TYR A 176 1.14 -23.60 -13.89
C TYR A 176 0.61 -24.88 -14.51
N GLY A 177 -0.71 -25.09 -14.50
CA GLY A 177 -1.34 -26.33 -14.94
C GLY A 177 -1.07 -27.46 -13.95
N GLY A 178 -1.44 -28.68 -14.31
CA GLY A 178 -1.35 -29.87 -13.46
C GLY A 178 -2.65 -30.19 -12.73
N ARG A 179 -2.61 -31.15 -11.83
CA ARG A 179 -3.70 -31.57 -10.96
C ARG A 179 -3.32 -31.28 -9.53
N TYR A 180 -4.26 -30.82 -8.73
CA TYR A 180 -4.03 -30.48 -7.34
C TYR A 180 -5.01 -31.28 -6.46
N ARG A 181 -4.48 -31.87 -5.39
CA ARG A 181 -5.25 -32.42 -4.29
C ARG A 181 -5.42 -31.32 -3.25
N VAL A 182 -6.63 -31.00 -2.86
CA VAL A 182 -6.85 -30.02 -1.80
C VAL A 182 -6.71 -30.71 -0.45
N ILE A 183 -5.67 -30.31 0.31
CA ILE A 183 -5.43 -30.74 1.69
C ILE A 183 -5.25 -29.46 2.51
N PRO A 184 -6.17 -29.14 3.43
CA PRO A 184 -6.16 -27.86 4.14
C PRO A 184 -4.99 -27.72 5.11
N ASN A 185 -4.77 -26.50 5.61
CA ASN A 185 -3.86 -26.30 6.74
C ASN A 185 -4.49 -26.89 8.02
N GLY A 186 -3.66 -27.53 8.82
CA GLY A 186 -4.08 -28.07 10.11
C GLY A 186 -4.23 -27.01 11.20
N VAL A 187 -5.02 -27.33 12.20
CA VAL A 187 -5.16 -26.57 13.46
C VAL A 187 -5.14 -27.55 14.64
N THR A 188 -4.59 -27.10 15.77
CA THR A 188 -4.66 -27.87 17.01
C THR A 188 -6.03 -27.67 17.63
N VAL A 189 -6.81 -28.75 17.69
CA VAL A 189 -8.14 -28.77 18.31
C VAL A 189 -7.99 -29.42 19.68
N PRO A 190 -8.47 -28.80 20.77
CA PRO A 190 -8.42 -29.41 22.09
C PRO A 190 -9.37 -30.61 22.16
N ASP A 191 -8.96 -31.67 22.85
CA ASP A 191 -9.78 -32.91 23.03
C ASP A 191 -11.10 -32.60 23.71
N VAL A 192 -11.08 -31.74 24.73
CA VAL A 192 -12.24 -31.25 25.46
C VAL A 192 -12.20 -29.72 25.50
N LEU A 193 -13.23 -29.10 25.00
CA LEU A 193 -13.48 -27.66 25.14
C LEU A 193 -14.91 -27.47 25.63
N GLU A 194 -15.06 -27.03 26.88
CA GLU A 194 -16.35 -26.60 27.40
C GLU A 194 -16.63 -25.18 26.87
N LEU A 195 -17.68 -25.06 26.06
CA LEU A 195 -18.16 -23.79 25.59
C LEU A 195 -18.96 -23.09 26.69
N THR A 196 -18.58 -21.88 27.01
CA THR A 196 -19.36 -21.03 27.91
C THR A 196 -20.51 -20.40 27.11
N ALA A 197 -21.74 -20.54 27.62
CA ALA A 197 -22.93 -19.96 27.01
C ALA A 197 -22.78 -18.44 26.83
N ALA A 198 -23.17 -17.96 25.65
CA ALA A 198 -23.08 -16.54 25.33
C ALA A 198 -24.04 -15.73 26.21
N GLN A 199 -23.51 -14.72 26.86
CA GLN A 199 -24.26 -13.83 27.72
C GLN A 199 -24.78 -12.60 26.97
N PRO A 200 -25.87 -11.98 27.38
CA PRO A 200 -26.33 -10.71 26.87
C PRO A 200 -25.27 -9.62 27.01
N ILE A 201 -25.15 -8.78 25.99
CA ILE A 201 -24.21 -7.65 26.01
C ILE A 201 -24.79 -6.51 26.85
N SER A 202 -23.96 -5.93 27.70
CA SER A 202 -24.32 -4.82 28.59
C SER A 202 -23.10 -3.88 28.78
N PRO A 203 -23.25 -2.69 29.36
CA PRO A 203 -22.12 -1.83 29.69
C PRO A 203 -21.06 -2.50 30.59
N GLN A 204 -21.49 -3.46 31.44
CA GLN A 204 -20.59 -4.22 32.34
C GLN A 204 -19.96 -5.43 31.64
N ARG A 205 -20.56 -5.90 30.53
CA ARG A 205 -20.08 -6.97 29.70
C ARG A 205 -20.18 -6.55 28.23
N PRO A 206 -19.24 -5.73 27.74
CA PRO A 206 -19.22 -5.33 26.34
C PRO A 206 -18.90 -6.51 25.42
N LEU A 207 -19.32 -6.42 24.15
CA LEU A 207 -18.98 -7.40 23.11
C LEU A 207 -17.45 -7.45 22.93
N GLN A 208 -16.87 -8.61 23.16
CA GLN A 208 -15.43 -8.83 23.01
C GLN A 208 -15.11 -9.22 21.56
N ILE A 209 -14.47 -8.33 20.83
CA ILE A 209 -14.07 -8.54 19.43
C ILE A 209 -12.56 -8.78 19.38
N ALA A 210 -12.14 -9.87 18.74
CA ALA A 210 -10.73 -10.12 18.45
C ALA A 210 -10.40 -9.78 16.98
N PHE A 211 -9.21 -9.23 16.76
CA PHE A 211 -8.57 -9.15 15.45
C PHE A 211 -7.15 -9.73 15.57
N VAL A 212 -6.81 -10.68 14.71
CA VAL A 212 -5.48 -11.29 14.67
C VAL A 212 -4.84 -11.09 13.29
N GLY A 213 -3.84 -10.23 13.22
CA GLY A 213 -3.15 -9.93 11.96
C GLY A 213 -2.24 -8.72 12.04
N GLN A 214 -1.38 -8.60 11.04
CA GLN A 214 -0.53 -7.42 10.87
C GLN A 214 -1.36 -6.22 10.40
N ALA A 215 -0.94 -5.00 10.74
CA ALA A 215 -1.52 -3.75 10.25
C ALA A 215 -1.13 -3.49 8.79
N VAL A 216 -1.46 -4.40 7.87
CA VAL A 216 -1.22 -4.27 6.43
C VAL A 216 -2.55 -4.11 5.68
N GLU A 217 -2.51 -3.41 4.53
CA GLU A 217 -3.72 -3.08 3.75
C GLU A 217 -4.62 -4.29 3.50
N ARG A 218 -4.04 -5.42 3.08
CA ARG A 218 -4.81 -6.61 2.74
C ARG A 218 -5.58 -7.22 3.90
N LYS A 219 -5.15 -7.01 5.16
CA LYS A 219 -5.84 -7.51 6.37
C LYS A 219 -7.05 -6.67 6.77
N GLY A 220 -7.24 -5.49 6.17
CA GLY A 220 -8.45 -4.70 6.32
C GLY A 220 -8.69 -4.11 7.70
N LEU A 221 -7.66 -4.03 8.57
CA LEU A 221 -7.80 -3.43 9.91
C LEU A 221 -8.49 -2.07 9.88
N PRO A 222 -8.22 -1.18 8.91
CA PRO A 222 -8.94 0.06 8.77
C PRO A 222 -10.45 -0.08 8.57
N VAL A 223 -10.90 -1.11 7.87
CA VAL A 223 -12.34 -1.38 7.66
C VAL A 223 -12.98 -1.77 8.99
N LEU A 224 -12.27 -2.61 9.78
CA LEU A 224 -12.72 -3.00 11.11
C LEU A 224 -12.83 -1.81 12.06
N LEU A 225 -11.82 -0.94 12.09
CA LEU A 225 -11.83 0.22 13.01
C LEU A 225 -13.03 1.14 12.72
N ARG A 226 -13.38 1.38 11.45
CA ARG A 226 -14.59 2.15 11.10
C ARG A 226 -15.88 1.43 11.49
N ALA A 227 -15.95 0.12 11.24
CA ALA A 227 -17.10 -0.68 11.66
C ALA A 227 -17.27 -0.69 13.19
N PHE A 228 -16.15 -0.77 13.91
CA PHE A 228 -16.11 -0.75 15.36
C PHE A 228 -16.53 0.60 15.97
N GLU A 229 -16.04 1.71 15.40
CA GLU A 229 -16.44 3.06 15.81
C GLU A 229 -17.95 3.26 15.65
N ALA A 230 -18.51 2.87 14.49
CA ALA A 230 -19.94 2.92 14.23
C ALA A 230 -20.75 1.96 15.14
N LEU A 231 -20.22 0.77 15.42
CA LEU A 231 -20.86 -0.20 16.30
C LEU A 231 -21.00 0.35 17.73
N ARG A 232 -19.96 0.99 18.26
CA ARG A 232 -19.95 1.54 19.62
C ARG A 232 -20.98 2.63 19.88
N GLU A 233 -21.50 3.27 18.86
CA GLU A 233 -22.61 4.23 18.98
C GLU A 233 -23.92 3.52 19.38
N HIS A 234 -24.03 2.19 19.15
CA HIS A 234 -25.25 1.42 19.35
C HIS A 234 -25.12 0.33 20.41
N VAL A 235 -23.92 -0.24 20.58
CA VAL A 235 -23.70 -1.41 21.45
C VAL A 235 -22.36 -1.26 22.17
N PRO A 236 -22.28 -1.55 23.50
CA PRO A 236 -21.00 -1.61 24.20
C PRO A 236 -20.11 -2.69 23.58
N ALA A 237 -18.91 -2.31 23.14
CA ALA A 237 -17.96 -3.21 22.51
C ALA A 237 -16.50 -2.86 22.83
N GLU A 238 -15.66 -3.87 22.91
CA GLU A 238 -14.20 -3.79 23.06
C GLU A 238 -13.52 -4.58 21.94
N LEU A 239 -12.39 -4.04 21.46
CA LEU A 239 -11.60 -4.62 20.38
C LEU A 239 -10.18 -4.91 20.85
N LYS A 240 -9.79 -6.20 20.86
CA LYS A 240 -8.41 -6.65 21.08
C LYS A 240 -7.71 -6.89 19.75
N ILE A 241 -6.59 -6.18 19.51
CA ILE A 241 -5.80 -6.27 18.28
C ILE A 241 -4.49 -6.99 18.59
N VAL A 242 -4.28 -8.14 17.94
CA VAL A 242 -3.07 -8.98 18.04
C VAL A 242 -2.31 -8.96 16.72
N GLY A 243 -0.98 -8.80 16.77
CA GLY A 243 -0.09 -8.88 15.62
C GLY A 243 0.24 -7.54 14.95
N ALA A 244 -0.35 -6.45 15.42
CA ALA A 244 -0.03 -5.06 15.06
C ALA A 244 0.51 -4.31 16.28
N THR A 245 1.43 -3.35 16.08
CA THR A 245 1.96 -2.54 17.18
C THR A 245 1.10 -1.30 17.44
N PRO A 246 1.14 -0.71 18.65
CA PRO A 246 0.41 0.53 18.94
C PRO A 246 0.74 1.66 17.95
N GLU A 247 2.01 1.78 17.52
CA GLU A 247 2.47 2.80 16.58
C GLU A 247 1.88 2.61 15.17
N GLU A 248 1.57 1.37 14.79
CA GLU A 248 0.91 1.05 13.51
C GLU A 248 -0.59 1.31 13.55
N VAL A 249 -1.24 1.08 14.69
CA VAL A 249 -2.69 1.19 14.86
C VAL A 249 -3.13 2.63 15.16
N GLU A 250 -2.41 3.33 16.04
CA GLU A 250 -2.77 4.68 16.48
C GLU A 250 -3.07 5.68 15.35
N PRO A 251 -2.30 5.70 14.23
CA PRO A 251 -2.60 6.55 13.09
C PRO A 251 -3.88 6.20 12.33
N LEU A 252 -4.46 5.04 12.63
CA LEU A 252 -5.68 4.53 12.00
C LEU A 252 -6.94 4.78 12.83
N LEU A 253 -6.84 5.24 14.06
CA LEU A 253 -7.96 5.57 14.93
C LEU A 253 -8.48 6.97 14.64
N LEU A 254 -9.80 7.13 14.48
CA LEU A 254 -10.45 8.43 14.26
C LEU A 254 -10.88 9.07 15.57
N ASP A 255 -11.46 8.28 16.49
CA ASP A 255 -12.09 8.76 17.73
C ASP A 255 -11.31 8.46 19.03
N GLY A 256 -10.02 8.15 18.89
CA GLY A 256 -9.16 7.82 20.02
C GLY A 256 -9.10 6.31 20.32
N ARG A 257 -8.49 5.95 21.47
CA ARG A 257 -8.23 4.55 21.82
C ARG A 257 -9.35 3.91 22.68
N GLU A 258 -10.44 4.58 22.89
CA GLU A 258 -11.48 4.08 23.78
C GLU A 258 -12.06 2.74 23.28
N GLY A 259 -12.02 1.72 24.13
CA GLY A 259 -12.44 0.35 23.80
C GLY A 259 -11.50 -0.41 22.86
N VAL A 260 -10.30 0.12 22.51
CA VAL A 260 -9.31 -0.57 21.66
C VAL A 260 -8.06 -0.90 22.45
N THR A 261 -7.73 -2.18 22.56
CA THR A 261 -6.52 -2.69 23.19
C THR A 261 -5.60 -3.29 22.12
N VAL A 262 -4.38 -2.77 22.01
CA VAL A 262 -3.37 -3.24 21.04
C VAL A 262 -2.28 -4.00 21.77
N LEU A 263 -2.20 -5.31 21.52
CA LEU A 263 -1.34 -6.24 22.27
C LEU A 263 0.00 -6.52 21.59
N GLY A 264 0.19 -6.08 20.33
CA GLY A 264 1.40 -6.41 19.60
C GLY A 264 1.46 -7.89 19.19
N LYS A 265 2.68 -8.41 19.05
CA LYS A 265 2.90 -9.84 18.84
C LYS A 265 2.84 -10.55 20.18
N VAL A 266 2.03 -11.59 20.28
CA VAL A 266 1.90 -12.46 21.45
C VAL A 266 2.34 -13.88 21.07
N ASP A 267 2.62 -14.73 22.08
CA ASP A 267 2.82 -16.16 21.88
C ASP A 267 1.53 -16.89 21.50
N ASP A 268 1.64 -18.15 21.08
CA ASP A 268 0.49 -18.90 20.60
C ASP A 268 -0.49 -19.27 21.72
N ALA A 269 -0.02 -19.47 22.96
CA ALA A 269 -0.91 -19.73 24.11
C ALA A 269 -1.76 -18.49 24.44
N THR A 270 -1.13 -17.34 24.53
CA THR A 270 -1.81 -16.04 24.74
C THR A 270 -2.82 -15.76 23.60
N LYS A 271 -2.45 -16.05 22.34
CA LYS A 271 -3.35 -15.88 21.19
C LYS A 271 -4.60 -16.77 21.33
N VAL A 272 -4.43 -18.04 21.68
CA VAL A 272 -5.54 -18.98 21.90
C VAL A 272 -6.44 -18.49 23.04
N GLN A 273 -5.83 -17.99 24.13
CA GLN A 273 -6.60 -17.43 25.25
C GLN A 273 -7.45 -16.21 24.83
N ILE A 274 -6.88 -15.29 24.06
CA ILE A 274 -7.60 -14.11 23.54
C ILE A 274 -8.76 -14.54 22.64
N LEU A 275 -8.56 -15.56 21.79
CA LEU A 275 -9.61 -16.08 20.95
C LEU A 275 -10.74 -16.71 21.78
N ARG A 276 -10.43 -17.48 22.83
CA ARG A 276 -11.43 -18.08 23.73
C ARG A 276 -12.24 -17.04 24.50
N GLU A 277 -11.62 -15.92 24.88
CA GLU A 277 -12.28 -14.83 25.58
C GLU A 277 -13.14 -13.95 24.66
N ALA A 278 -12.93 -14.04 23.36
CA ALA A 278 -13.65 -13.23 22.40
C ALA A 278 -15.05 -13.81 22.09
N ASP A 279 -16.05 -12.94 22.03
CA ASP A 279 -17.40 -13.30 21.54
C ASP A 279 -17.41 -13.52 20.02
N VAL A 280 -16.45 -12.87 19.30
CA VAL A 280 -16.34 -12.96 17.84
C VAL A 280 -14.94 -12.58 17.36
N LEU A 281 -14.42 -13.30 16.36
CA LEU A 281 -13.25 -12.88 15.60
C LEU A 281 -13.69 -12.07 14.36
N ALA A 282 -13.14 -10.88 14.17
CA ALA A 282 -13.33 -10.09 12.96
C ALA A 282 -12.15 -10.28 12.00
N ALA A 283 -12.41 -10.77 10.78
CA ALA A 283 -11.41 -11.04 9.75
C ALA A 283 -11.72 -10.26 8.44
N PRO A 284 -11.56 -8.92 8.42
CA PRO A 284 -12.02 -8.05 7.33
C PRO A 284 -11.03 -7.96 6.16
N SER A 285 -10.31 -9.03 5.82
CA SER A 285 -9.29 -9.02 4.77
C SER A 285 -9.85 -8.58 3.42
N LEU A 286 -9.07 -7.77 2.68
CA LEU A 286 -9.48 -7.21 1.39
C LEU A 286 -9.15 -8.12 0.20
N GLY A 287 -8.45 -9.23 0.44
CA GLY A 287 -8.06 -10.23 -0.57
C GLY A 287 -6.65 -10.77 -0.35
N GLY A 288 -6.24 -11.69 -1.21
CA GLY A 288 -4.90 -12.31 -1.15
C GLY A 288 -4.71 -13.29 0.01
N GLU A 289 -5.77 -13.72 0.65
CA GLU A 289 -5.76 -14.84 1.60
C GLU A 289 -5.99 -16.14 0.84
N SER A 290 -5.19 -17.13 1.17
CA SER A 290 -5.26 -18.44 0.50
C SER A 290 -6.18 -19.41 1.23
N PHE A 291 -6.23 -19.33 2.56
CA PHE A 291 -6.97 -20.24 3.43
C PHE A 291 -7.56 -19.50 4.63
N GLY A 292 -6.72 -18.72 5.36
CA GLY A 292 -7.16 -18.04 6.57
C GLY A 292 -7.00 -18.86 7.84
N MET A 293 -5.77 -19.28 8.16
CA MET A 293 -5.47 -20.06 9.36
C MET A 293 -6.07 -19.48 10.65
N VAL A 294 -6.16 -18.14 10.75
CA VAL A 294 -6.77 -17.48 11.91
C VAL A 294 -8.25 -17.83 12.10
N LEU A 295 -8.97 -18.17 11.03
CA LEU A 295 -10.37 -18.58 11.08
C LEU A 295 -10.48 -19.96 11.73
N THR A 296 -9.64 -20.91 11.29
CA THR A 296 -9.61 -22.26 11.89
C THR A 296 -9.08 -22.24 13.33
N GLU A 297 -8.15 -21.34 13.66
CA GLU A 297 -7.70 -21.11 15.03
C GLU A 297 -8.85 -20.58 15.92
N ALA A 298 -9.67 -19.65 15.41
CA ALA A 298 -10.87 -19.19 16.11
C ALA A 298 -11.91 -20.30 16.27
N PHE A 299 -12.16 -21.07 15.22
CA PHE A 299 -13.06 -22.21 15.28
C PHE A 299 -12.64 -23.24 16.34
N ALA A 300 -11.32 -23.56 16.41
CA ALA A 300 -10.76 -24.46 17.42
C ALA A 300 -10.85 -23.89 18.84
N ALA A 301 -10.93 -22.57 18.98
CA ALA A 301 -11.18 -21.88 20.25
C ALA A 301 -12.69 -21.79 20.62
N GLY A 302 -13.59 -22.24 19.73
CA GLY A 302 -15.03 -22.10 19.88
C GLY A 302 -15.53 -20.68 19.59
N THR A 303 -14.77 -19.85 18.90
CA THR A 303 -15.09 -18.45 18.60
C THR A 303 -15.67 -18.33 17.20
N PRO A 304 -16.90 -17.86 17.02
CA PRO A 304 -17.47 -17.61 15.71
C PRO A 304 -16.77 -16.46 15.01
N VAL A 305 -16.83 -16.43 13.69
CA VAL A 305 -16.11 -15.42 12.89
C VAL A 305 -17.07 -14.54 12.08
N VAL A 306 -16.70 -13.26 11.94
CA VAL A 306 -17.24 -12.37 10.91
C VAL A 306 -16.10 -12.04 9.96
N ALA A 307 -16.17 -12.56 8.73
CA ALA A 307 -15.08 -12.49 7.77
C ALA A 307 -15.51 -11.84 6.45
N SER A 308 -14.56 -11.27 5.73
CA SER A 308 -14.82 -10.77 4.38
C SER A 308 -15.11 -11.92 3.42
N ASP A 309 -16.08 -11.73 2.54
CA ASP A 309 -16.40 -12.62 1.44
C ASP A 309 -15.31 -12.54 0.35
N ILE A 310 -14.28 -13.37 0.51
CA ILE A 310 -13.14 -13.53 -0.40
C ILE A 310 -12.86 -15.00 -0.66
N ALA A 311 -12.20 -15.30 -1.77
CA ALA A 311 -11.99 -16.67 -2.24
C ALA A 311 -11.47 -17.62 -1.15
N GLY A 312 -10.34 -17.27 -0.49
CA GLY A 312 -9.72 -18.17 0.51
C GLY A 312 -10.52 -18.32 1.82
N TYR A 313 -11.41 -17.35 2.13
CA TYR A 313 -12.25 -17.46 3.33
C TYR A 313 -13.52 -18.28 3.10
N ARG A 314 -14.06 -18.27 1.87
CA ARG A 314 -15.17 -19.15 1.45
C ARG A 314 -14.84 -20.63 1.53
N ASP A 315 -13.56 -20.99 1.44
CA ASP A 315 -13.10 -22.37 1.56
C ASP A 315 -13.16 -22.88 3.02
N VAL A 316 -13.29 -21.96 3.99
CA VAL A 316 -13.24 -22.26 5.43
C VAL A 316 -14.56 -21.96 6.13
N VAL A 317 -15.19 -20.82 5.81
CA VAL A 317 -16.39 -20.33 6.48
C VAL A 317 -17.65 -20.75 5.72
N ASN A 318 -18.55 -21.45 6.38
CA ASN A 318 -19.91 -21.73 5.92
C ASN A 318 -20.84 -20.60 6.42
N ASP A 319 -21.17 -19.67 5.51
CA ASP A 319 -21.94 -18.48 5.84
C ASP A 319 -23.26 -18.80 6.56
N GLY A 320 -23.48 -18.15 7.69
CA GLY A 320 -24.65 -18.35 8.56
C GLY A 320 -24.63 -19.61 9.42
N THR A 321 -23.64 -20.51 9.27
CA THR A 321 -23.52 -21.77 10.00
C THR A 321 -22.44 -21.75 11.07
N ASP A 322 -21.18 -21.50 10.69
CA ASP A 322 -20.03 -21.43 11.60
C ASP A 322 -19.39 -20.04 11.64
N GLY A 323 -19.88 -19.11 10.80
CA GLY A 323 -19.48 -17.73 10.74
C GLY A 323 -20.41 -16.91 9.86
N VAL A 324 -20.06 -15.65 9.65
CA VAL A 324 -20.79 -14.71 8.79
C VAL A 324 -19.82 -14.12 7.76
N LEU A 325 -20.19 -14.22 6.47
CA LEU A 325 -19.44 -13.60 5.39
C LEU A 325 -20.05 -12.24 5.02
N VAL A 326 -19.23 -11.20 4.98
CA VAL A 326 -19.64 -9.85 4.61
C VAL A 326 -18.90 -9.36 3.38
N PRO A 327 -19.49 -8.49 2.54
CA PRO A 327 -18.81 -7.94 1.36
C PRO A 327 -17.46 -7.29 1.72
N ARG A 328 -16.41 -7.65 1.00
CA ARG A 328 -15.05 -7.16 1.28
C ARG A 328 -14.95 -5.64 1.22
N GLY A 329 -14.37 -5.03 2.24
CA GLY A 329 -14.14 -3.59 2.32
C GLY A 329 -15.39 -2.78 2.69
N ASP A 330 -16.50 -3.42 2.99
CA ASP A 330 -17.74 -2.81 3.44
C ASP A 330 -17.78 -2.75 4.97
N ALA A 331 -17.44 -1.58 5.52
CA ALA A 331 -17.42 -1.37 6.96
C ALA A 331 -18.84 -1.30 7.55
N ALA A 332 -19.85 -0.87 6.78
CA ALA A 332 -21.23 -0.86 7.24
C ALA A 332 -21.76 -2.29 7.39
N ALA A 333 -21.58 -3.11 6.37
CA ALA A 333 -21.99 -4.53 6.44
C ALA A 333 -21.27 -5.29 7.58
N LEU A 334 -19.97 -4.99 7.80
CA LEU A 334 -19.20 -5.57 8.92
C LEU A 334 -19.78 -5.12 10.27
N GLY A 335 -20.04 -3.82 10.43
CA GLY A 335 -20.65 -3.27 11.65
C GLY A 335 -22.03 -3.86 11.94
N GLU A 336 -22.87 -4.02 10.91
CA GLU A 336 -24.20 -4.64 11.03
C GLU A 336 -24.12 -6.12 11.43
N ALA A 337 -23.20 -6.89 10.85
CA ALA A 337 -23.00 -8.28 11.22
C ALA A 337 -22.55 -8.42 12.69
N LEU A 338 -21.61 -7.59 13.13
CA LEU A 338 -21.19 -7.54 14.53
C LEU A 338 -22.33 -7.11 15.47
N ARG A 339 -23.13 -6.12 15.07
CA ARG A 339 -24.30 -5.66 15.82
C ARG A 339 -25.35 -6.75 15.95
N ALA A 340 -25.65 -7.47 14.87
CA ALA A 340 -26.60 -8.58 14.89
C ALA A 340 -26.17 -9.69 15.86
N LEU A 341 -24.87 -10.02 15.89
CA LEU A 341 -24.32 -10.97 16.84
C LEU A 341 -24.32 -10.45 18.29
N ALA A 342 -24.09 -9.16 18.50
CA ALA A 342 -24.18 -8.56 19.84
C ALA A 342 -25.57 -8.68 20.46
N LEU A 343 -26.62 -8.53 19.65
CA LEU A 343 -28.00 -8.52 20.08
C LEU A 343 -28.63 -9.91 20.19
N ASP A 344 -28.00 -10.95 19.65
CA ASP A 344 -28.53 -12.32 19.61
C ASP A 344 -27.53 -13.33 20.23
N PRO A 345 -27.57 -13.54 21.55
CA PRO A 345 -26.73 -14.53 22.22
C PRO A 345 -26.94 -15.96 21.70
N ALA A 346 -28.16 -16.33 21.41
CA ALA A 346 -28.50 -17.70 20.96
C ALA A 346 -27.85 -17.99 19.60
N ARG A 347 -27.80 -16.98 18.71
CA ARG A 347 -27.10 -17.08 17.44
C ARG A 347 -25.58 -17.21 17.63
N ARG A 348 -24.97 -16.47 18.59
CA ARG A 348 -23.56 -16.65 18.92
C ARG A 348 -23.26 -18.08 19.38
N ASP A 349 -24.07 -18.64 20.27
CA ASP A 349 -23.92 -20.03 20.76
C ASP A 349 -24.02 -21.05 19.62
N ALA A 350 -25.01 -20.89 18.73
CA ALA A 350 -25.19 -21.78 17.59
C ALA A 350 -23.95 -21.74 16.66
N LEU A 351 -23.48 -20.54 16.32
CA LEU A 351 -22.28 -20.37 15.49
C LEU A 351 -21.01 -20.90 16.17
N SER A 352 -20.86 -20.70 17.50
CA SER A 352 -19.75 -21.21 18.30
C SER A 352 -19.66 -22.73 18.27
N SER A 353 -20.80 -23.38 18.49
CA SER A 353 -20.89 -24.84 18.49
C SER A 353 -20.59 -25.43 17.11
N ALA A 354 -21.11 -24.82 16.05
CA ALA A 354 -20.84 -25.24 14.67
C ALA A 354 -19.38 -24.99 14.28
N ALA A 355 -18.80 -23.85 14.69
CA ALA A 355 -17.40 -23.51 14.46
C ALA A 355 -16.45 -24.58 15.04
N LEU A 356 -16.70 -25.01 16.28
CA LEU A 356 -15.90 -26.05 16.92
C LEU A 356 -16.03 -27.41 16.20
N GLN A 357 -17.22 -27.73 15.69
CA GLN A 357 -17.41 -28.93 14.86
C GLN A 357 -16.65 -28.85 13.55
N THR A 358 -16.71 -27.68 12.89
CA THR A 358 -15.96 -27.42 11.65
C THR A 358 -14.45 -27.50 11.88
N ALA A 359 -13.92 -27.03 13.04
CA ALA A 359 -12.50 -27.10 13.37
C ALA A 359 -11.95 -28.53 13.35
N ARG A 360 -12.75 -29.53 13.75
CA ARG A 360 -12.35 -30.94 13.76
C ARG A 360 -11.99 -31.50 12.39
N GLN A 361 -12.52 -30.89 11.31
CA GLN A 361 -12.18 -31.27 9.94
C GLN A 361 -10.75 -30.86 9.59
N TYR A 362 -10.22 -29.85 10.26
CA TYR A 362 -8.89 -29.29 10.11
C TYR A 362 -7.89 -29.77 11.18
N ALA A 363 -8.29 -30.72 12.04
CA ALA A 363 -7.40 -31.25 13.08
C ALA A 363 -6.14 -31.88 12.46
N TRP A 364 -4.97 -31.64 13.08
CA TRP A 364 -3.68 -32.12 12.58
C TRP A 364 -3.62 -33.62 12.31
N PRO A 365 -4.15 -34.51 13.15
CA PRO A 365 -4.14 -35.95 12.84
C PRO A 365 -4.85 -36.28 11.51
N ARG A 366 -5.94 -35.61 11.20
CA ARG A 366 -6.68 -35.80 9.94
C ARG A 366 -5.90 -35.24 8.74
N VAL A 367 -5.31 -34.07 8.89
CA VAL A 367 -4.51 -33.43 7.82
C VAL A 367 -3.23 -34.24 7.56
N ALA A 368 -2.55 -34.68 8.60
CA ALA A 368 -1.34 -35.49 8.46
C ALA A 368 -1.63 -36.84 7.77
N ALA A 369 -2.73 -37.49 8.09
CA ALA A 369 -3.16 -38.72 7.41
C ALA A 369 -3.34 -38.51 5.88
N GLN A 370 -3.98 -37.41 5.47
CA GLN A 370 -4.13 -37.06 4.05
C GLN A 370 -2.80 -36.76 3.36
N VAL A 371 -1.87 -36.12 4.09
CA VAL A 371 -0.51 -35.85 3.59
C VAL A 371 0.29 -37.16 3.46
N LEU A 372 0.18 -38.09 4.42
CA LEU A 372 0.79 -39.41 4.34
C LEU A 372 0.29 -40.20 3.14
N GLU A 373 -1.02 -40.22 2.88
CA GLU A 373 -1.59 -40.83 1.68
C GLU A 373 -0.99 -40.22 0.40
N ALA A 374 -0.78 -38.90 0.38
CA ALA A 374 -0.12 -38.24 -0.76
C ALA A 374 1.36 -38.66 -0.91
N TYR A 375 2.07 -38.96 0.20
CA TYR A 375 3.42 -39.49 0.16
C TYR A 375 3.46 -40.94 -0.37
N GLU A 376 2.56 -41.78 0.09
CA GLU A 376 2.42 -43.19 -0.36
C GLU A 376 2.12 -43.23 -1.86
N ASP A 377 1.19 -42.39 -2.32
CA ASP A 377 0.88 -42.24 -3.74
C ASP A 377 2.11 -41.78 -4.55
N ALA A 378 2.87 -40.80 -4.03
CA ALA A 378 4.07 -40.32 -4.70
C ALA A 378 5.17 -41.39 -4.80
N ILE A 379 5.30 -42.24 -3.77
CA ILE A 379 6.23 -43.38 -3.76
C ILE A 379 5.74 -44.46 -4.72
N ALA A 380 4.46 -44.79 -4.70
CA ALA A 380 3.84 -45.83 -5.55
C ALA A 380 3.94 -45.50 -7.04
N ILE A 381 3.93 -44.19 -7.42
CA ILE A 381 4.23 -43.78 -8.79
C ILE A 381 5.70 -44.07 -9.10
N GLY A 382 6.05 -45.22 -9.56
CA GLY A 382 7.41 -45.67 -9.85
C GLY A 382 8.20 -44.77 -10.78
N ALA A 383 9.40 -45.15 -11.12
CA ALA A 383 10.22 -44.48 -12.13
C ALA A 383 9.64 -44.77 -13.54
N PRO A 384 9.65 -43.79 -14.46
CA PRO A 384 9.16 -44.03 -15.82
C PRO A 384 10.01 -45.07 -16.55
N GLU A 385 9.37 -46.00 -17.26
CA GLU A 385 10.03 -47.02 -18.06
C GLU A 385 10.72 -46.42 -19.29
N GLY A 386 11.92 -46.87 -19.57
CA GLY A 386 12.71 -46.41 -20.70
C GLY A 386 13.53 -45.16 -20.47
N VAL A 387 14.76 -45.11 -21.04
CA VAL A 387 15.71 -44.00 -20.84
C VAL A 387 15.12 -42.67 -21.35
N GLY A 388 14.48 -42.66 -22.53
CA GLY A 388 13.90 -41.44 -23.12
C GLY A 388 12.81 -40.81 -22.23
N ARG A 389 11.91 -41.62 -21.66
CA ARG A 389 10.87 -41.13 -20.72
C ARG A 389 11.48 -40.63 -19.42
N ARG A 390 12.47 -41.29 -18.87
CA ARG A 390 13.20 -40.83 -17.68
C ARG A 390 13.83 -39.47 -17.91
N VAL A 391 14.51 -39.28 -19.06
CA VAL A 391 15.09 -37.98 -19.43
C VAL A 391 13.99 -36.94 -19.60
N ALA A 392 12.90 -37.25 -20.30
CA ALA A 392 11.79 -36.31 -20.53
C ALA A 392 11.13 -35.84 -19.20
N VAL A 393 10.94 -36.75 -18.22
CA VAL A 393 10.49 -36.37 -16.87
C VAL A 393 11.55 -35.56 -16.14
N ARG A 394 12.83 -35.94 -16.26
CA ARG A 394 13.93 -35.22 -15.57
C ARG A 394 14.06 -33.77 -16.05
N VAL A 395 13.82 -33.48 -17.32
CA VAL A 395 13.85 -32.11 -17.88
C VAL A 395 12.47 -31.41 -17.78
N GLY A 396 11.46 -32.06 -17.19
CA GLY A 396 10.10 -31.53 -17.03
C GLY A 396 9.30 -31.43 -18.32
N ALA A 397 9.70 -32.11 -19.37
CA ALA A 397 8.95 -32.21 -20.62
C ALA A 397 7.70 -33.10 -20.46
N LEU A 398 7.80 -34.16 -19.69
CA LEU A 398 6.70 -35.00 -19.22
C LEU A 398 6.44 -34.78 -17.73
N SER A 399 5.24 -35.00 -17.29
CA SER A 399 4.85 -34.92 -15.88
C SER A 399 5.31 -36.17 -15.11
N ALA A 400 5.82 -36.01 -13.91
CA ALA A 400 6.32 -37.09 -13.07
C ALA A 400 5.18 -37.95 -12.47
N ASP A 401 3.93 -37.49 -12.51
CA ASP A 401 2.73 -38.26 -12.17
C ASP A 401 2.39 -39.31 -13.24
N LEU A 402 3.18 -39.35 -14.32
CA LEU A 402 3.02 -40.21 -15.50
C LEU A 402 1.64 -40.09 -16.20
N GLN A 403 0.85 -39.09 -15.85
CA GLN A 403 -0.46 -38.84 -16.46
C GLN A 403 -0.34 -37.80 -17.59
N PRO A 404 -1.35 -37.75 -18.50
CA PRO A 404 -1.38 -36.75 -19.56
C PRO A 404 -1.31 -35.32 -18.95
N ARG A 405 -0.41 -34.50 -19.50
CA ARG A 405 -0.19 -33.14 -19.02
C ARG A 405 -1.45 -32.30 -19.12
N ARG A 406 -1.87 -31.71 -18.00
CA ARG A 406 -2.90 -30.67 -17.98
C ARG A 406 -2.24 -29.31 -18.15
N SER A 407 -2.57 -28.65 -19.27
CA SER A 407 -2.11 -27.27 -19.54
C SER A 407 -2.78 -26.29 -18.61
N ALA A 408 -2.13 -25.14 -18.38
CA ALA A 408 -2.75 -24.02 -17.69
C ALA A 408 -4.04 -23.57 -18.39
N ARG A 409 -5.08 -23.30 -17.62
CA ARG A 409 -6.41 -22.95 -18.12
C ARG A 409 -6.72 -21.47 -17.88
N ARG A 410 -7.47 -20.84 -18.77
CA ARG A 410 -8.11 -19.56 -18.48
C ARG A 410 -9.33 -19.82 -17.58
N LEU A 411 -9.11 -19.79 -16.28
CA LEU A 411 -10.19 -19.91 -15.32
C LEU A 411 -10.80 -18.53 -15.03
N PRO A 412 -12.14 -18.43 -14.83
CA PRO A 412 -12.78 -17.21 -14.35
C PRO A 412 -12.23 -16.82 -12.97
N SER A 413 -12.43 -15.57 -12.56
CA SER A 413 -12.11 -15.15 -11.20
C SER A 413 -13.01 -15.87 -10.21
N ILE A 414 -12.42 -16.39 -9.15
CA ILE A 414 -13.14 -16.97 -8.00
C ILE A 414 -13.41 -15.94 -6.92
N GLU A 415 -12.81 -14.74 -7.04
CA GLU A 415 -13.15 -13.65 -6.14
C GLU A 415 -14.57 -13.16 -6.40
N PRO A 416 -15.39 -12.98 -5.35
CA PRO A 416 -16.68 -12.36 -5.47
C PRO A 416 -16.58 -11.00 -6.16
N PRO A 417 -17.57 -10.59 -6.95
CA PRO A 417 -17.59 -9.24 -7.48
C PRO A 417 -17.49 -8.24 -6.33
N ALA A 418 -16.65 -7.23 -6.49
CA ALA A 418 -16.60 -6.14 -5.51
C ALA A 418 -18.01 -5.54 -5.38
N PRO A 419 -18.46 -5.19 -4.16
CA PRO A 419 -19.75 -4.52 -3.99
C PRO A 419 -19.79 -3.34 -4.93
N PRO A 420 -20.93 -3.05 -5.55
CA PRO A 420 -21.06 -1.91 -6.44
C PRO A 420 -20.69 -0.67 -5.60
N ARG A 421 -19.49 -0.14 -5.84
CA ARG A 421 -19.17 1.20 -5.33
C ARG A 421 -20.32 2.07 -5.76
N GLU A 422 -20.90 2.88 -4.87
CA GLU A 422 -21.87 3.90 -5.24
C GLU A 422 -21.30 4.60 -6.47
N ARG A 423 -21.81 4.18 -7.64
CA ARG A 423 -21.30 4.68 -8.91
C ARG A 423 -21.69 6.14 -8.94
N ALA A 424 -20.69 7.01 -8.94
CA ALA A 424 -20.88 8.39 -9.29
C ALA A 424 -21.92 8.43 -10.43
N ARG A 425 -23.00 9.15 -10.21
CA ARG A 425 -24.27 9.14 -11.00
C ARG A 425 -24.17 9.35 -12.53
N ARG A 426 -22.94 9.35 -13.11
CA ARG A 426 -22.73 9.54 -14.57
C ARG A 426 -21.53 8.70 -15.06
N PRO A 427 -21.70 7.37 -15.28
CA PRO A 427 -20.63 6.52 -15.78
C PRO A 427 -20.14 6.93 -17.17
N VAL A 428 -21.03 7.45 -18.02
CA VAL A 428 -20.70 7.92 -19.38
C VAL A 428 -19.76 9.13 -19.33
N LEU A 429 -20.00 10.08 -18.41
CA LEU A 429 -19.18 11.27 -18.28
C LEU A 429 -17.77 10.93 -17.71
N ALA A 430 -17.70 9.96 -16.81
CA ALA A 430 -16.42 9.47 -16.25
C ALA A 430 -15.61 8.69 -17.30
N PHE A 431 -16.30 7.89 -18.14
CA PHE A 431 -15.67 7.19 -19.26
C PHE A 431 -15.23 8.18 -20.35
N ALA A 432 -16.10 9.10 -20.74
CA ALA A 432 -15.79 10.14 -21.74
C ALA A 432 -14.60 11.01 -21.28
N ARG A 433 -14.53 11.38 -19.99
CA ARG A 433 -13.38 12.12 -19.43
C ARG A 433 -12.10 11.29 -19.45
N ARG A 434 -12.15 9.98 -19.13
CA ARG A 434 -10.97 9.09 -19.19
C ARG A 434 -10.54 8.85 -20.64
N ALA A 435 -11.48 8.64 -21.55
CA ALA A 435 -11.21 8.47 -22.98
C ALA A 435 -10.61 9.76 -23.57
N LEU A 436 -11.16 10.93 -23.24
CA LEU A 436 -10.61 12.23 -23.65
C LEU A 436 -9.19 12.43 -23.13
N LEU A 437 -8.94 12.14 -21.83
CA LEU A 437 -7.60 12.23 -21.25
C LEU A 437 -6.60 11.26 -21.92
N ALA A 438 -7.05 10.05 -22.25
CA ALA A 438 -6.22 9.07 -22.96
C ALA A 438 -5.93 9.53 -24.40
N ILE A 439 -6.93 10.04 -25.11
CA ILE A 439 -6.77 10.59 -26.47
C ILE A 439 -5.81 11.78 -26.45
N VAL A 440 -5.97 12.71 -25.52
CA VAL A 440 -5.09 13.86 -25.37
C VAL A 440 -3.67 13.41 -25.03
N ALA A 441 -3.48 12.44 -24.14
CA ALA A 441 -2.16 11.88 -23.81
C ALA A 441 -1.49 11.22 -25.02
N ILE A 442 -2.27 10.43 -25.81
CA ILE A 442 -1.77 9.78 -27.05
C ILE A 442 -1.43 10.84 -28.11
N ALA A 443 -2.28 11.87 -28.27
CA ALA A 443 -2.02 12.96 -29.22
C ALA A 443 -0.75 13.75 -28.86
N ILE A 444 -0.53 14.01 -27.56
CA ILE A 444 0.67 14.68 -27.06
C ILE A 444 1.92 13.78 -27.30
N LEU A 445 1.84 12.49 -26.99
CA LEU A 445 2.94 11.55 -27.24
C LEU A 445 3.27 11.44 -28.73
N ALA A 446 2.26 11.31 -29.58
CA ALA A 446 2.43 11.25 -31.03
C ALA A 446 3.00 12.58 -31.55
N GLY A 447 2.45 13.73 -31.14
CA GLY A 447 2.95 15.05 -31.50
C GLY A 447 4.39 15.27 -31.06
N SER A 448 4.74 14.83 -29.83
CA SER A 448 6.12 14.89 -29.32
C SER A 448 7.07 13.99 -30.14
N PHE A 449 6.63 12.79 -30.51
CA PHE A 449 7.40 11.87 -31.32
C PHE A 449 7.66 12.43 -32.74
N PHE A 450 6.64 12.98 -33.39
CA PHE A 450 6.78 13.64 -34.69
C PHE A 450 7.64 14.91 -34.62
N ALA A 451 7.51 15.70 -33.55
CA ALA A 451 8.38 16.87 -33.32
C ALA A 451 9.84 16.45 -33.12
N LEU A 452 10.12 15.42 -32.31
CA LEU A 452 11.45 14.86 -32.10
C LEU A 452 12.07 14.31 -33.40
N GLN A 453 11.29 13.65 -34.25
CA GLN A 453 11.74 13.18 -35.54
C GLN A 453 12.07 14.34 -36.51
N ARG A 454 11.28 15.41 -36.52
CA ARG A 454 11.54 16.60 -37.36
C ARG A 454 12.76 17.39 -36.89
N ILE A 455 13.03 17.46 -35.57
CA ILE A 455 14.19 18.17 -35.00
C ILE A 455 15.48 17.38 -35.23
N GLY A 456 15.40 16.04 -35.28
CA GLY A 456 16.54 15.14 -35.39
C GLY A 456 17.11 14.72 -34.03
N ILE A 457 16.95 13.43 -33.71
CA ILE A 457 17.37 12.87 -32.42
C ILE A 457 18.90 13.04 -32.22
N ASP A 458 19.67 12.93 -33.28
CA ASP A 458 21.13 13.08 -33.24
C ASP A 458 21.57 14.52 -32.82
N ARG A 459 20.86 15.55 -33.30
CA ARG A 459 21.13 16.94 -32.94
C ARG A 459 20.80 17.23 -31.48
N ILE A 460 19.68 16.68 -30.98
CA ILE A 460 19.31 16.80 -29.57
C ILE A 460 20.34 16.08 -28.69
N GLY A 461 20.77 14.88 -29.10
CA GLY A 461 21.83 14.14 -28.42
C GLY A 461 23.15 14.93 -28.35
N HIS A 462 23.52 15.57 -29.44
CA HIS A 462 24.71 16.42 -29.50
C HIS A 462 24.61 17.64 -28.57
N SER A 463 23.48 18.35 -28.56
CA SER A 463 23.23 19.48 -27.67
C SER A 463 23.25 19.05 -26.18
N LEU A 464 22.70 17.88 -25.83
CA LEU A 464 22.76 17.36 -24.46
C LEU A 464 24.17 17.00 -23.99
N LEU A 465 25.02 16.50 -24.91
CA LEU A 465 26.43 16.17 -24.60
C LEU A 465 27.32 17.43 -24.46
N HIS A 466 26.92 18.55 -25.00
CA HIS A 466 27.62 19.82 -24.85
C HIS A 466 27.38 20.53 -23.51
N ALA A 467 26.32 20.13 -22.76
CA ALA A 467 26.08 20.68 -21.43
C ALA A 467 27.24 20.33 -20.48
N THR A 468 27.83 21.32 -19.86
CA THR A 468 28.95 21.14 -18.93
C THR A 468 28.49 20.57 -17.59
N PRO A 469 28.85 19.32 -17.22
CA PRO A 469 28.31 18.62 -16.03
C PRO A 469 28.50 19.39 -14.70
N PRO A 470 29.62 20.07 -14.42
CA PRO A 470 29.79 20.82 -13.16
C PRO A 470 28.69 21.87 -12.94
N TRP A 471 28.33 22.62 -13.98
CA TRP A 471 27.32 23.67 -13.88
C TRP A 471 25.92 23.09 -13.70
N VAL A 472 25.62 21.92 -14.28
CA VAL A 472 24.37 21.19 -14.05
C VAL A 472 24.28 20.76 -12.58
N LEU A 473 25.36 20.29 -11.97
CA LEU A 473 25.43 19.96 -10.54
C LEU A 473 25.26 21.19 -9.65
N VAL A 474 25.82 22.33 -10.03
CA VAL A 474 25.61 23.62 -9.32
C VAL A 474 24.12 24.01 -9.37
N ALA A 475 23.48 23.90 -10.54
CA ALA A 475 22.07 24.19 -10.70
C ALA A 475 21.20 23.25 -9.83
N LEU A 476 21.52 21.95 -9.77
CA LEU A 476 20.88 20.99 -8.88
C LEU A 476 21.04 21.37 -7.41
N GLY A 477 22.25 21.78 -7.01
CA GLY A 477 22.53 22.25 -5.64
C GLY A 477 21.71 23.49 -5.27
N LEU A 478 21.61 24.46 -6.18
CA LEU A 478 20.76 25.64 -6.01
C LEU A 478 19.29 25.29 -5.89
N MET A 479 18.80 24.35 -6.70
CA MET A 479 17.43 23.90 -6.65
C MET A 479 17.11 23.21 -5.30
N CYS A 480 18.01 22.37 -4.80
CA CYS A 480 17.91 21.77 -3.47
C CYS A 480 17.91 22.84 -2.35
N ALA A 481 18.79 23.84 -2.44
CA ALA A 481 18.86 24.95 -1.48
C ALA A 481 17.55 25.76 -1.48
N SER A 482 16.98 26.04 -2.64
CA SER A 482 15.67 26.70 -2.79
C SER A 482 14.57 25.97 -2.02
N MET A 483 14.52 24.63 -2.09
CA MET A 483 13.54 23.84 -1.35
C MET A 483 13.74 23.95 0.16
N GLY A 484 14.98 24.00 0.64
CA GLY A 484 15.31 24.25 2.03
C GLY A 484 14.80 25.61 2.53
N VAL A 485 15.04 26.66 1.75
CA VAL A 485 14.59 28.04 2.05
C VAL A 485 13.05 28.14 2.04
N ARG A 486 12.38 27.45 1.11
CA ARG A 486 10.89 27.34 1.10
C ARG A 486 10.35 26.67 2.37
N ALA A 487 11.05 25.69 2.91
CA ALA A 487 10.65 25.05 4.17
C ALA A 487 10.79 26.03 5.37
N VAL A 488 11.79 26.93 5.35
CA VAL A 488 11.92 28.00 6.35
C VAL A 488 10.73 28.96 6.26
N ALA A 489 10.39 29.42 5.05
CA ALA A 489 9.21 30.27 4.81
C ALA A 489 7.94 29.62 5.34
N TRP A 490 7.71 28.34 5.02
CA TRP A 490 6.54 27.62 5.48
C TRP A 490 6.52 27.40 7.00
N THR A 491 7.69 27.22 7.63
CA THR A 491 7.79 27.14 9.10
C THR A 491 7.30 28.42 9.77
N ALA A 492 7.62 29.60 9.20
CA ALA A 492 7.14 30.89 9.71
C ALA A 492 5.60 30.98 9.59
N ILE A 493 5.03 30.53 8.47
CA ILE A 493 3.57 30.49 8.26
C ILE A 493 2.89 29.54 9.25
N LEU A 494 3.46 28.34 9.43
CA LEU A 494 2.93 27.35 10.39
C LEU A 494 2.96 27.88 11.83
N ARG A 495 4.03 28.56 12.24
CA ARG A 495 4.16 29.16 13.58
C ARG A 495 3.18 30.30 13.83
N ALA A 496 2.88 31.10 12.81
CA ALA A 496 1.86 32.13 12.89
C ALA A 496 0.46 31.56 13.04
N ALA A 497 0.15 30.47 12.30
CA ALA A 497 -1.15 29.81 12.34
C ALA A 497 -1.38 28.98 13.61
N MET A 498 -0.29 28.55 14.28
CA MET A 498 -0.32 27.72 15.47
C MET A 498 0.59 28.28 16.58
N PRO A 499 0.21 29.36 17.26
CA PRO A 499 1.03 30.02 18.29
C PRO A 499 1.17 29.22 19.58
N THR A 500 0.23 28.30 19.86
CA THR A 500 0.20 27.44 21.05
C THR A 500 1.04 26.16 20.86
N ALA A 501 1.55 25.59 21.95
CA ALA A 501 2.34 24.37 21.93
C ALA A 501 1.52 23.15 21.45
N PRO A 502 2.18 22.18 20.77
CA PRO A 502 3.59 22.16 20.39
C PRO A 502 3.87 23.04 19.16
N ARG A 503 4.92 23.83 19.25
CA ARG A 503 5.30 24.74 18.17
C ARG A 503 5.88 23.97 16.98
N PRO A 504 5.48 24.29 15.71
CA PRO A 504 6.06 23.70 14.52
C PRO A 504 7.58 23.89 14.45
N ARG A 505 8.30 22.80 14.19
CA ARG A 505 9.75 22.80 14.01
C ARG A 505 10.10 22.90 12.52
N LEU A 506 11.29 23.45 12.21
CA LEU A 506 11.78 23.49 10.83
C LEU A 506 11.82 22.08 10.20
N GLY A 507 12.21 21.07 10.97
CA GLY A 507 12.25 19.68 10.50
C GLY A 507 10.87 19.15 10.03
N ASP A 508 9.77 19.61 10.60
CA ASP A 508 8.42 19.19 10.22
C ASP A 508 8.01 19.77 8.85
N ALA A 509 8.27 21.07 8.66
CA ALA A 509 8.02 21.75 7.39
C ALA A 509 8.96 21.25 6.29
N LEU A 510 10.25 21.02 6.61
CA LEU A 510 11.24 20.47 5.68
C LEU A 510 10.81 19.08 5.19
N GLN A 511 10.48 18.18 6.12
CA GLN A 511 10.04 16.83 5.82
C GLN A 511 8.77 16.83 4.94
N GLY A 512 7.78 17.64 5.32
CA GLY A 512 6.54 17.79 4.54
C GLY A 512 6.81 18.35 3.14
N THR A 513 7.67 19.35 3.00
CA THR A 513 8.04 19.94 1.70
C THR A 513 8.74 18.94 0.80
N MET A 514 9.74 18.21 1.31
CA MET A 514 10.53 17.25 0.54
C MET A 514 9.64 16.10 0.02
N ILE A 515 8.81 15.51 0.88
CA ILE A 515 7.90 14.43 0.48
C ILE A 515 6.83 14.97 -0.48
N GLY A 516 6.29 16.17 -0.23
CA GLY A 516 5.31 16.79 -1.11
C GLY A 516 5.85 17.02 -2.53
N VAL A 517 7.08 17.47 -2.68
CA VAL A 517 7.75 17.66 -3.97
C VAL A 517 7.96 16.32 -4.69
N LEU A 518 8.45 15.30 -3.98
CA LEU A 518 8.60 13.96 -4.54
C LEU A 518 7.27 13.40 -5.05
N MET A 519 6.21 13.55 -4.26
CA MET A 519 4.88 13.08 -4.64
C MET A 519 4.28 13.87 -5.82
N SER A 520 4.56 15.16 -5.92
CA SER A 520 4.15 15.97 -7.08
C SER A 520 4.90 15.59 -8.35
N ALA A 521 6.18 15.19 -8.24
CA ALA A 521 6.99 14.74 -9.36
C ALA A 521 6.63 13.33 -9.86
N THR A 522 6.09 12.47 -8.98
CA THR A 522 5.81 11.06 -9.30
C THR A 522 4.33 10.76 -9.56
N LEU A 523 3.41 11.60 -9.07
CA LEU A 523 1.97 11.38 -9.16
C LEU A 523 1.27 12.40 -10.05
N PRO A 524 0.23 11.97 -10.78
CA PRO A 524 -0.64 12.89 -11.50
C PRO A 524 -1.48 13.72 -10.51
N ALA A 525 -1.99 14.88 -10.99
CA ALA A 525 -2.97 15.74 -10.30
C ALA A 525 -2.47 16.45 -9.02
N ARG A 526 -1.16 16.75 -8.89
CA ARG A 526 -0.59 17.53 -7.76
C ARG A 526 -0.96 17.01 -6.37
N LEU A 527 -1.02 15.69 -6.20
CA LEU A 527 -1.32 15.06 -4.91
C LEU A 527 -0.26 15.33 -3.81
N GLY A 528 0.87 15.95 -4.16
CA GLY A 528 1.90 16.36 -3.21
C GLY A 528 1.44 17.40 -2.19
N GLU A 529 0.53 18.32 -2.55
CA GLU A 529 0.04 19.36 -1.65
C GLU A 529 -0.80 18.79 -0.48
N PRO A 530 -1.82 17.96 -0.72
CA PRO A 530 -2.53 17.29 0.37
C PRO A 530 -1.63 16.37 1.20
N ALA A 531 -0.68 15.69 0.57
CA ALA A 531 0.23 14.78 1.26
C ALA A 531 1.13 15.52 2.26
N ARG A 532 1.75 16.64 1.85
CA ARG A 532 2.59 17.44 2.77
C ARG A 532 1.79 18.00 3.93
N ALA A 533 0.52 18.41 3.70
CA ALA A 533 -0.36 18.87 4.77
C ALA A 533 -0.63 17.78 5.81
N MET A 534 -0.93 16.56 5.36
CA MET A 534 -1.16 15.42 6.25
C MET A 534 0.08 15.07 7.07
N ILE A 535 1.27 15.05 6.44
CA ILE A 535 2.54 14.73 7.11
C ILE A 535 2.82 15.75 8.22
N VAL A 536 2.68 17.04 7.91
CA VAL A 536 2.95 18.11 8.88
C VAL A 536 1.91 18.13 10.00
N ALA A 537 0.62 17.97 9.68
CA ALA A 537 -0.45 17.88 10.68
C ALA A 537 -0.21 16.73 11.67
N ARG A 538 0.29 15.59 11.17
CA ARG A 538 0.65 14.43 11.99
C ARG A 538 1.85 14.70 12.89
N ARG A 539 2.93 15.27 12.37
CA ARG A 539 4.17 15.53 13.13
C ARG A 539 3.99 16.55 14.24
N ILE A 540 3.14 17.54 14.01
CA ILE A 540 2.82 18.56 15.01
C ILE A 540 1.83 18.01 16.05
N GLY A 541 1.14 16.88 15.74
CA GLY A 541 0.01 16.36 16.52
C GLY A 541 0.37 15.47 17.70
N GLN A 542 1.61 15.45 18.26
CA GLN A 542 1.92 14.66 19.44
C GLN A 542 0.97 15.02 20.61
N GLY A 543 -0.04 14.16 20.87
CA GLY A 543 -1.03 14.31 21.95
C GLY A 543 -2.39 14.91 21.54
N GLY A 544 -2.69 15.13 20.26
CA GLY A 544 -3.99 15.61 19.79
C GLY A 544 -4.39 15.07 18.42
N ARG A 545 -5.68 15.10 18.09
CA ARG A 545 -6.21 14.57 16.81
C ARG A 545 -5.56 15.26 15.61
N ALA A 546 -4.83 14.53 14.78
CA ALA A 546 -4.23 15.04 13.53
C ALA A 546 -5.31 15.64 12.60
N SER A 547 -6.54 15.09 12.61
CA SER A 547 -7.70 15.57 11.85
C SER A 547 -8.12 17.00 12.24
N SER A 548 -7.99 17.40 13.48
CA SER A 548 -8.35 18.75 13.93
C SER A 548 -7.37 19.83 13.45
N ARG A 549 -6.13 19.45 13.13
CA ARG A 549 -5.07 20.38 12.68
C ARG A 549 -4.92 20.43 11.16
N LEU A 550 -5.36 19.39 10.47
CA LEU A 550 -5.25 19.32 9.01
C LEU A 550 -5.86 20.53 8.28
N PRO A 551 -7.06 21.05 8.65
CA PRO A 551 -7.61 22.21 7.98
C PRO A 551 -6.79 23.49 8.19
N VAL A 552 -6.17 23.67 9.37
CA VAL A 552 -5.29 24.81 9.65
C VAL A 552 -4.02 24.69 8.80
N VAL A 553 -3.41 23.50 8.72
CA VAL A 553 -2.22 23.25 7.89
C VAL A 553 -2.56 23.46 6.41
N LEU A 554 -3.74 23.03 5.94
CA LEU A 554 -4.21 23.34 4.58
C LEU A 554 -4.34 24.85 4.35
N GLY A 555 -4.83 25.61 5.33
CA GLY A 555 -4.86 27.06 5.30
C GLY A 555 -3.47 27.69 5.16
N THR A 556 -2.44 27.12 5.79
CA THR A 556 -1.04 27.60 5.63
C THR A 556 -0.50 27.36 4.23
N ILE A 557 -0.93 26.31 3.53
CA ILE A 557 -0.58 26.08 2.12
C ILE A 557 -1.20 27.16 1.23
N VAL A 558 -2.42 27.58 1.51
CA VAL A 558 -3.05 28.72 0.81
C VAL A 558 -2.19 29.97 0.97
N SER A 559 -1.74 30.29 2.19
CA SER A 559 -0.84 31.44 2.43
C SER A 559 0.46 31.32 1.64
N GLN A 560 1.07 30.15 1.58
CA GLN A 560 2.28 29.92 0.77
C GLN A 560 2.01 30.08 -0.73
N THR A 561 0.85 29.62 -1.20
CA THR A 561 0.42 29.80 -2.59
C THR A 561 0.25 31.28 -2.95
N LEU A 562 -0.27 32.11 -2.03
CA LEU A 562 -0.37 33.56 -2.22
C LEU A 562 1.01 34.21 -2.37
N LEU A 563 1.99 33.79 -1.56
CA LEU A 563 3.37 34.27 -1.68
C LEU A 563 4.02 33.81 -2.99
N ASN A 564 3.69 32.63 -3.50
CA ASN A 564 4.14 32.16 -4.82
C ASN A 564 3.53 33.01 -5.94
N ILE A 565 2.24 33.38 -5.84
CA ILE A 565 1.59 34.26 -6.81
C ILE A 565 2.27 35.64 -6.81
N LEU A 566 2.58 36.18 -5.64
CA LEU A 566 3.32 37.45 -5.53
C LEU A 566 4.67 37.36 -6.23
N ALA A 567 5.45 36.28 -5.99
CA ALA A 567 6.72 36.06 -6.66
C ALA A 567 6.56 35.95 -8.17
N LEU A 568 5.53 35.26 -8.63
CA LEU A 568 5.21 35.08 -10.05
C LEU A 568 4.86 36.43 -10.72
N VAL A 569 4.13 37.30 -10.04
CA VAL A 569 3.81 38.65 -10.53
C VAL A 569 5.07 39.49 -10.66
N ILE A 570 5.96 39.49 -9.66
CA ILE A 570 7.25 40.20 -9.71
C ILE A 570 8.08 39.66 -10.88
N LEU A 571 8.19 38.35 -11.02
CA LEU A 571 8.94 37.71 -12.10
C LEU A 571 8.32 38.02 -13.47
N GLY A 572 7.00 38.07 -13.56
CA GLY A 572 6.28 38.52 -14.77
C GLY A 572 6.60 39.94 -15.16
N CYS A 573 6.66 40.89 -14.20
CA CYS A 573 7.08 42.27 -14.45
C CYS A 573 8.51 42.35 -14.97
N VAL A 574 9.44 41.59 -14.38
CA VAL A 574 10.83 41.50 -14.85
C VAL A 574 10.89 40.94 -16.27
N MET A 575 10.10 39.89 -16.56
CA MET A 575 10.05 39.30 -17.89
C MET A 575 9.55 40.29 -18.94
N PHE A 576 8.47 41.00 -18.67
CA PHE A 576 7.92 42.01 -19.58
C PHE A 576 8.87 43.18 -19.81
N ALA A 577 9.67 43.56 -18.82
CA ALA A 577 10.68 44.62 -18.94
C ALA A 577 11.92 44.16 -19.72
N SER A 578 12.24 42.85 -19.72
CA SER A 578 13.54 42.36 -20.25
C SER A 578 13.41 41.57 -21.57
N VAL A 579 12.21 41.16 -21.99
CA VAL A 579 12.04 40.33 -23.20
C VAL A 579 11.26 41.08 -24.28
N PRO A 580 11.90 41.46 -25.41
CA PRO A 580 11.28 42.30 -26.46
C PRO A 580 9.96 41.75 -27.03
N VAL A 581 9.85 40.44 -27.20
CA VAL A 581 8.65 39.77 -27.76
C VAL A 581 7.35 40.04 -26.97
N PHE A 582 7.44 40.39 -25.70
CA PHE A 582 6.27 40.66 -24.87
C PHE A 582 5.86 42.13 -24.81
N HIS A 583 6.66 43.05 -25.35
CA HIS A 583 6.35 44.49 -25.38
C HIS A 583 5.04 44.80 -26.14
N ASP A 584 4.70 43.99 -27.15
CA ASP A 584 3.52 44.19 -27.96
C ASP A 584 2.25 43.54 -27.41
N HIS A 585 2.34 42.83 -26.26
CA HIS A 585 1.22 42.02 -25.70
C HIS A 585 0.80 42.48 -24.29
N GLN A 586 0.75 43.78 -24.05
CA GLN A 586 0.39 44.36 -22.73
C GLN A 586 -0.97 43.94 -22.16
N GLY A 587 -1.96 43.65 -23.01
CA GLY A 587 -3.27 43.12 -22.57
C GLY A 587 -3.21 41.73 -21.89
N GLY A 588 -2.29 40.87 -22.31
CA GLY A 588 -2.07 39.55 -21.69
C GLY A 588 -1.53 39.62 -20.28
N LEU A 589 -0.66 40.63 -20.00
CA LEU A 589 -0.12 40.85 -18.66
C LEU A 589 -1.18 41.24 -17.65
N VAL A 590 -2.07 42.18 -18.02
CA VAL A 590 -3.16 42.65 -17.17
C VAL A 590 -4.12 41.49 -16.84
N ALA A 591 -4.49 40.68 -17.83
CA ALA A 591 -5.34 39.51 -17.62
C ALA A 591 -4.68 38.47 -16.72
N PHE A 592 -3.35 38.28 -16.86
CA PHE A 592 -2.60 37.29 -16.10
C PHE A 592 -2.33 37.72 -14.65
N ALA A 593 -2.10 38.99 -14.39
CA ALA A 593 -1.92 39.57 -13.06
C ALA A 593 -3.27 39.68 -12.30
N THR A 594 -4.37 39.90 -13.01
CA THR A 594 -5.70 40.09 -12.40
C THR A 594 -6.36 38.76 -12.03
N LEU A 595 -6.19 37.69 -12.80
CA LEU A 595 -6.83 36.38 -12.55
C LEU A 595 -6.46 35.77 -11.18
N PRO A 596 -5.20 35.72 -10.73
CA PRO A 596 -4.86 35.27 -9.39
C PRO A 596 -5.42 36.17 -8.28
N LEU A 597 -5.50 37.49 -8.52
CA LEU A 597 -6.08 38.45 -7.58
C LEU A 597 -7.58 38.26 -7.46
N LEU A 598 -8.29 37.96 -8.57
CA LEU A 598 -9.70 37.62 -8.57
C LEU A 598 -9.99 36.31 -7.85
N ILE A 599 -9.17 35.28 -8.07
CA ILE A 599 -9.26 34.03 -7.33
C ILE A 599 -9.04 34.27 -5.83
N LEU A 600 -8.07 35.09 -5.47
CA LEU A 600 -7.81 35.48 -4.08
C LEU A 600 -9.01 36.23 -3.48
N ALA A 601 -9.54 37.21 -4.20
CA ALA A 601 -10.72 37.97 -3.77
C ALA A 601 -11.95 37.05 -3.61
N ALA A 602 -12.14 36.08 -4.51
CA ALA A 602 -13.19 35.08 -4.42
C ALA A 602 -13.04 34.17 -3.19
N VAL A 603 -11.81 33.68 -2.90
CA VAL A 603 -11.52 32.86 -1.71
C VAL A 603 -11.70 33.65 -0.41
N LEU A 604 -11.27 34.92 -0.36
CA LEU A 604 -11.43 35.80 0.79
C LEU A 604 -12.88 36.25 0.97
N GLY A 605 -13.61 36.45 -0.13
CA GLY A 605 -15.03 36.89 -0.16
C GLY A 605 -16.03 35.74 0.08
N ALA A 606 -15.66 34.50 -0.17
CA ALA A 606 -16.54 33.33 -0.03
C ALA A 606 -17.27 33.26 1.34
N PRO A 607 -16.67 33.60 2.50
CA PRO A 607 -17.36 33.62 3.79
C PRO A 607 -18.51 34.64 3.87
N ALA A 608 -18.41 35.75 3.17
CA ALA A 608 -19.47 36.77 3.11
C ALA A 608 -20.70 36.26 2.35
N LEU A 609 -20.47 35.63 1.18
CA LEU A 609 -21.49 34.98 0.36
C LEU A 609 -22.19 33.83 1.07
N LEU A 610 -21.43 33.05 1.89
CA LEU A 610 -21.96 31.93 2.68
C LEU A 610 -22.84 32.38 3.88
N ARG A 611 -22.82 33.68 4.28
CA ARG A 611 -23.72 34.23 5.33
C ARG A 611 -25.19 34.15 4.91
N GLU A 612 -25.50 34.31 3.67
CA GLU A 612 -26.87 34.24 3.13
C GLU A 612 -27.39 32.80 3.05
N GLY A 613 -26.55 31.82 2.74
CA GLY A 613 -26.93 30.41 2.69
C GLY A 613 -27.39 29.82 4.05
N GLY A 614 -27.03 30.48 5.17
CA GLY A 614 -27.48 30.09 6.52
C GLY A 614 -28.98 30.40 6.79
N ARG A 615 -29.62 31.19 5.95
CA ARG A 615 -31.06 31.55 6.04
C ARG A 615 -31.95 30.64 5.19
N SER A 616 -31.37 29.66 4.46
CA SER A 616 -32.15 28.75 3.61
C SER A 616 -33.07 27.84 4.45
N ARG A 617 -34.30 27.62 3.94
CA ARG A 617 -35.28 26.69 4.53
C ARG A 617 -34.87 25.22 4.45
N SER A 618 -33.95 24.83 3.54
CA SER A 618 -33.47 23.46 3.37
C SER A 618 -32.45 23.07 4.46
N ALA A 619 -32.72 21.97 5.18
CA ALA A 619 -31.83 21.44 6.20
C ALA A 619 -30.44 21.04 5.65
N ARG A 620 -30.40 20.48 4.42
CA ARG A 620 -29.16 20.10 3.73
C ARG A 620 -28.30 21.34 3.41
N VAL A 621 -28.90 22.43 2.94
CA VAL A 621 -28.17 23.67 2.63
C VAL A 621 -27.62 24.30 3.92
N ARG A 622 -28.41 24.31 5.01
CA ARG A 622 -27.94 24.82 6.32
C ARG A 622 -26.78 24.01 6.89
N THR A 623 -26.81 22.67 6.77
CA THR A 623 -25.72 21.79 7.23
C THR A 623 -24.47 22.00 6.40
N TRP A 624 -24.61 22.05 5.06
CA TRP A 624 -23.49 22.36 4.17
C TRP A 624 -22.89 23.74 4.43
N ALA A 625 -23.69 24.77 4.61
CA ALA A 625 -23.26 26.12 4.93
C ALA A 625 -22.54 26.20 6.29
N ARG A 626 -22.97 25.41 7.29
CA ARG A 626 -22.28 25.31 8.60
C ARG A 626 -20.92 24.63 8.48
N GLN A 627 -20.83 23.52 7.75
CA GLN A 627 -19.57 22.81 7.50
C GLN A 627 -18.60 23.69 6.68
N ALA A 628 -19.08 24.34 5.63
CA ALA A 628 -18.30 25.26 4.82
C ALA A 628 -17.79 26.47 5.64
N ARG A 629 -18.59 27.01 6.55
CA ARG A 629 -18.14 28.09 7.47
C ARG A 629 -17.06 27.62 8.44
N ARG A 630 -17.18 26.41 9.00
CA ARG A 630 -16.15 25.84 9.87
C ARG A 630 -14.84 25.64 9.09
N ALA A 631 -14.91 25.07 7.89
CA ALA A 631 -13.76 24.87 7.03
C ALA A 631 -13.09 26.21 6.63
N THR A 632 -13.87 27.21 6.25
CA THR A 632 -13.35 28.55 5.91
C THR A 632 -12.77 29.29 7.12
N ALA A 633 -13.34 29.13 8.31
CA ALA A 633 -12.74 29.69 9.55
C ALA A 633 -11.37 29.06 9.86
N GLN A 634 -11.23 27.76 9.65
CA GLN A 634 -9.96 27.05 9.85
C GLN A 634 -8.91 27.40 8.79
N VAL A 635 -9.31 27.56 7.51
CA VAL A 635 -8.44 28.08 6.45
C VAL A 635 -7.98 29.51 6.78
N ARG A 636 -8.87 30.33 7.35
CA ARG A 636 -8.53 31.69 7.78
C ARG A 636 -7.46 31.73 8.87
N ALA A 637 -7.42 30.73 9.76
CA ALA A 637 -6.33 30.61 10.73
C ALA A 637 -4.96 30.44 10.03
N GLY A 638 -4.92 29.82 8.87
CA GLY A 638 -3.72 29.71 8.05
C GLY A 638 -3.23 31.06 7.47
N LEU A 639 -4.13 32.04 7.31
CA LEU A 639 -3.81 33.40 6.81
C LEU A 639 -3.33 34.34 7.93
N GLU A 640 -3.26 33.89 9.17
CA GLU A 640 -2.84 34.69 10.33
C GLU A 640 -1.42 35.24 10.19
N VAL A 641 -0.57 34.60 9.37
CA VAL A 641 0.81 35.06 9.09
C VAL A 641 0.85 36.51 8.60
N PHE A 642 -0.16 36.96 7.86
CA PHE A 642 -0.23 38.32 7.33
C PHE A 642 -0.60 39.38 8.41
N ARG A 643 -1.02 38.93 9.59
CA ARG A 643 -1.27 39.77 10.78
C ARG A 643 -0.09 39.85 11.74
N HIS A 644 0.86 38.93 11.59
CA HIS A 644 2.08 38.89 12.41
C HIS A 644 3.27 39.49 11.68
N PRO A 645 3.64 40.77 11.89
CA PRO A 645 4.64 41.46 11.06
C PRO A 645 6.00 40.74 11.02
N ARG A 646 6.50 40.22 12.15
CA ARG A 646 7.79 39.53 12.22
C ARG A 646 7.79 38.20 11.45
N LEU A 647 6.78 37.35 11.66
CA LEU A 647 6.68 36.06 10.99
C LEU A 647 6.27 36.24 9.51
N GLY A 648 5.44 37.22 9.21
CA GLY A 648 5.06 37.60 7.86
C GLY A 648 6.24 38.06 7.02
N THR A 649 7.10 38.95 7.58
CA THR A 649 8.33 39.39 6.88
C THR A 649 9.28 38.24 6.61
N VAL A 650 9.51 37.36 7.61
CA VAL A 650 10.33 36.15 7.40
C VAL A 650 9.73 35.25 6.31
N ALA A 651 8.41 35.02 6.32
CA ALA A 651 7.76 34.19 5.31
C ALA A 651 7.89 34.78 3.91
N VAL A 652 7.64 36.08 3.73
CA VAL A 652 7.76 36.80 2.44
C VAL A 652 9.19 36.78 1.95
N THR A 653 10.15 37.22 2.79
CA THR A 653 11.57 37.36 2.37
C THR A 653 12.15 35.98 2.03
N MET A 654 11.91 34.94 2.82
CA MET A 654 12.43 33.61 2.54
C MET A 654 11.75 33.00 1.31
N GLN A 655 10.46 33.24 1.10
CA GLN A 655 9.77 32.75 -0.10
C GLN A 655 10.30 33.42 -1.37
N LEU A 656 10.47 34.73 -1.37
CA LEU A 656 11.05 35.49 -2.51
C LEU A 656 12.50 35.07 -2.72
N PHE A 657 13.29 34.91 -1.67
CA PHE A 657 14.68 34.45 -1.78
C PHE A 657 14.77 33.04 -2.38
N ALA A 658 13.87 32.15 -2.06
CA ALA A 658 13.79 30.84 -2.70
C ALA A 658 13.55 30.95 -4.22
N TRP A 659 12.72 31.90 -4.65
CA TRP A 659 12.49 32.16 -6.08
C TRP A 659 13.73 32.78 -6.76
N VAL A 660 14.47 33.63 -6.10
CA VAL A 660 15.74 34.17 -6.60
C VAL A 660 16.76 33.03 -6.79
N ILE A 661 16.87 32.10 -5.85
CA ILE A 661 17.73 30.92 -5.98
C ILE A 661 17.32 30.05 -7.18
N GLN A 662 16.00 29.82 -7.39
CA GLN A 662 15.51 29.10 -8.56
C GLN A 662 15.83 29.82 -9.87
N TRP A 663 15.64 31.14 -9.90
CA TRP A 663 16.00 31.97 -11.03
C TRP A 663 17.49 31.86 -11.37
N LEU A 664 18.37 31.94 -10.35
CA LEU A 664 19.78 31.72 -10.50
C LEU A 664 20.12 30.30 -11.00
N SER A 665 19.40 29.28 -10.55
CA SER A 665 19.54 27.91 -11.06
C SER A 665 19.21 27.82 -12.55
N CYS A 666 18.15 28.46 -13.02
CA CYS A 666 17.83 28.54 -14.44
C CYS A 666 18.93 29.26 -15.25
N TYR A 667 19.50 30.33 -14.71
CA TYR A 667 20.60 31.06 -15.35
C TYR A 667 21.89 30.22 -15.42
N VAL A 668 22.27 29.55 -14.34
CA VAL A 668 23.42 28.64 -14.31
C VAL A 668 23.30 27.51 -15.34
N LEU A 669 22.07 27.06 -15.63
CA LEU A 669 21.84 26.10 -16.71
C LEU A 669 22.03 26.75 -18.10
N LEU A 670 21.71 28.02 -18.32
CA LEU A 670 22.07 28.73 -19.57
C LEU A 670 23.60 28.76 -19.75
N VAL A 671 24.34 29.04 -18.69
CA VAL A 671 25.82 28.97 -18.69
C VAL A 671 26.30 27.54 -18.98
N ALA A 672 25.65 26.53 -18.42
CA ALA A 672 25.98 25.12 -18.69
C ALA A 672 25.89 24.74 -20.18
N PHE A 673 25.02 25.41 -20.92
CA PHE A 673 24.84 25.23 -22.37
C PHE A 673 25.63 26.25 -23.22
N GLY A 674 26.37 27.16 -22.61
CA GLY A 674 27.05 28.25 -23.32
C GLY A 674 26.09 29.20 -24.07
N LEU A 675 24.91 29.39 -23.52
CA LEU A 675 23.85 30.25 -24.07
C LEU A 675 23.76 31.60 -23.36
N ASP A 676 24.56 31.84 -22.32
CA ASP A 676 24.56 33.03 -21.49
C ASP A 676 24.90 34.32 -22.23
N ASP A 677 25.74 34.25 -23.27
CA ASP A 677 26.07 35.40 -24.15
C ASP A 677 24.87 35.85 -24.99
N ARG A 678 23.96 34.95 -25.34
CA ARG A 678 22.79 35.20 -26.20
C ARG A 678 21.49 35.34 -25.41
N ALA A 679 21.39 34.64 -24.28
CA ALA A 679 20.20 34.60 -23.41
C ALA A 679 20.65 34.87 -21.97
N GLY A 680 20.64 36.11 -21.56
CA GLY A 680 21.10 36.56 -20.24
C GLY A 680 20.10 36.21 -19.11
N ILE A 681 20.31 36.83 -17.97
CA ILE A 681 19.55 36.62 -16.73
C ILE A 681 18.05 36.92 -16.90
N GLY A 682 17.64 37.77 -17.85
CA GLY A 682 16.26 38.03 -18.23
C GLY A 682 15.58 36.84 -18.89
N ALA A 683 16.32 36.08 -19.73
CA ALA A 683 15.80 34.84 -20.31
C ALA A 683 15.53 33.76 -19.24
N ALA A 684 16.43 33.65 -18.27
CA ALA A 684 16.20 32.75 -17.13
C ALA A 684 14.93 33.10 -16.32
N ALA A 685 14.65 34.41 -16.16
CA ALA A 685 13.42 34.88 -15.54
C ALA A 685 12.18 34.51 -16.36
N ALA A 686 12.23 34.73 -17.68
CA ALA A 686 11.15 34.40 -18.60
C ALA A 686 10.88 32.87 -18.64
N ILE A 687 11.94 32.06 -18.65
CA ILE A 687 11.82 30.61 -18.58
C ILE A 687 11.15 30.18 -17.28
N LEU A 688 11.64 30.66 -16.12
CA LEU A 688 11.08 30.32 -14.82
C LEU A 688 9.60 30.72 -14.72
N PHE A 689 9.25 31.88 -15.26
CA PHE A 689 7.87 32.33 -15.35
C PHE A 689 7.03 31.40 -16.24
N ALA A 690 7.44 31.16 -17.48
CA ALA A 690 6.70 30.36 -18.45
C ALA A 690 6.47 28.92 -17.99
N VAL A 691 7.46 28.31 -17.37
CA VAL A 691 7.39 26.95 -16.81
C VAL A 691 6.40 26.89 -15.65
N ASN A 692 6.43 27.86 -14.73
CA ASN A 692 5.48 27.86 -13.60
C ASN A 692 4.04 28.16 -14.03
N VAL A 693 3.85 28.98 -15.06
CA VAL A 693 2.54 29.25 -15.69
C VAL A 693 2.02 28.00 -16.39
N SER A 694 2.84 27.35 -17.20
CA SER A 694 2.47 26.13 -17.90
C SER A 694 2.09 25.00 -16.94
N ALA A 695 2.71 24.98 -15.77
CA ALA A 695 2.40 24.01 -14.72
C ALA A 695 1.01 24.18 -14.06
N VAL A 696 0.31 25.29 -14.29
CA VAL A 696 -1.08 25.49 -13.80
C VAL A 696 -2.06 24.56 -14.52
N LEU A 697 -1.78 24.21 -15.78
CA LEU A 697 -2.58 23.27 -16.57
C LEU A 697 -1.97 21.85 -16.47
N PRO A 698 -2.53 20.95 -15.67
CA PRO A 698 -1.99 19.58 -15.53
C PRO A 698 -2.38 18.74 -16.76
N ALA A 699 -1.78 19.00 -17.90
CA ALA A 699 -2.10 18.31 -19.14
C ALA A 699 -1.44 16.92 -19.22
N THR A 700 -0.25 16.76 -18.63
CA THR A 700 0.54 15.51 -18.67
C THR A 700 1.14 15.18 -17.28
N PRO A 701 1.46 13.91 -16.98
CA PRO A 701 2.24 13.57 -15.80
C PRO A 701 3.58 14.33 -15.82
N SER A 702 3.94 14.94 -14.69
CA SER A 702 5.16 15.78 -14.54
C SER A 702 5.29 16.92 -15.57
N ASN A 703 4.18 17.36 -16.20
CA ASN A 703 4.15 18.38 -17.27
C ASN A 703 5.09 18.08 -18.45
N LEU A 704 5.43 16.82 -18.72
CA LEU A 704 6.25 16.39 -19.86
C LEU A 704 5.67 16.92 -21.19
N GLY A 705 6.52 17.50 -22.01
CA GLY A 705 6.15 18.12 -23.29
C GLY A 705 5.74 19.59 -23.15
N VAL A 706 4.85 19.94 -22.23
CA VAL A 706 4.39 21.33 -22.02
C VAL A 706 5.52 22.17 -21.43
N PHE A 707 6.29 21.61 -20.52
CA PHE A 707 7.48 22.23 -19.92
C PHE A 707 8.53 22.57 -20.98
N GLN A 708 8.87 21.61 -21.84
CA GLN A 708 9.84 21.81 -22.93
C GLN A 708 9.33 22.84 -23.94
N ALA A 709 8.03 22.77 -24.28
CA ALA A 709 7.43 23.74 -25.20
C ALA A 709 7.52 25.18 -24.66
N ALA A 710 7.37 25.36 -23.33
CA ALA A 710 7.53 26.68 -22.71
C ALA A 710 8.99 27.17 -22.80
N CYS A 711 9.98 26.31 -22.56
CA CYS A 711 11.40 26.63 -22.73
C CYS A 711 11.75 26.99 -24.20
N VAL A 712 11.28 26.15 -25.15
CA VAL A 712 11.48 26.42 -26.60
C VAL A 712 10.81 27.73 -27.01
N PHE A 713 9.60 28.01 -26.56
CA PHE A 713 8.92 29.24 -26.87
C PHE A 713 9.74 30.48 -26.43
N VAL A 714 10.22 30.49 -25.18
CA VAL A 714 11.01 31.61 -24.64
C VAL A 714 12.34 31.74 -25.36
N LEU A 715 13.11 30.68 -25.46
CA LEU A 715 14.49 30.74 -25.99
C LEU A 715 14.52 30.93 -27.51
N HIS A 716 13.67 30.21 -28.25
CA HIS A 716 13.66 30.30 -29.72
C HIS A 716 13.00 31.58 -30.20
N LYS A 717 11.77 31.89 -29.72
CA LYS A 717 11.02 33.08 -30.16
C LYS A 717 11.54 34.38 -29.54
N GLY A 718 12.00 34.32 -28.29
CA GLY A 718 12.47 35.48 -27.54
C GLY A 718 13.92 35.88 -27.83
N TYR A 719 14.81 34.90 -28.07
CA TYR A 719 16.26 35.10 -28.16
C TYR A 719 16.91 34.49 -29.40
N GLY A 720 16.14 33.92 -30.32
CA GLY A 720 16.64 33.36 -31.59
C GLY A 720 17.57 32.15 -31.41
N ILE A 721 17.48 31.42 -30.29
CA ILE A 721 18.26 30.21 -30.03
C ILE A 721 17.68 29.07 -30.86
N SER A 722 18.55 28.12 -31.31
CA SER A 722 18.12 26.95 -32.06
C SER A 722 17.08 26.17 -31.30
N VAL A 723 16.13 25.51 -31.99
CA VAL A 723 15.09 24.71 -31.36
C VAL A 723 15.70 23.52 -30.61
N GLU A 724 16.81 22.98 -31.14
CA GLU A 724 17.57 21.87 -30.60
C GLU A 724 18.16 22.21 -29.21
N ASP A 725 18.83 23.34 -29.11
CA ASP A 725 19.47 23.81 -27.87
C ASP A 725 18.42 24.23 -26.83
N ALA A 726 17.36 24.90 -27.25
CA ALA A 726 16.24 25.26 -26.41
C ALA A 726 15.52 24.05 -25.84
N LEU A 727 15.35 22.97 -26.64
CA LEU A 727 14.78 21.72 -26.22
C LEU A 727 15.71 20.94 -25.28
N GLY A 728 17.02 20.89 -25.62
CA GLY A 728 18.06 20.29 -24.77
C GLY A 728 18.11 20.95 -23.39
N TYR A 729 18.09 22.25 -23.34
CA TYR A 729 17.99 23.02 -22.10
C TYR A 729 16.72 22.66 -21.29
N GLY A 730 15.56 22.60 -21.94
CA GLY A 730 14.29 22.25 -21.28
C GLY A 730 14.28 20.83 -20.72
N ILE A 731 14.93 19.88 -21.40
CA ILE A 731 15.07 18.49 -20.92
C ILE A 731 15.97 18.45 -19.68
N ILE A 732 17.12 19.13 -19.69
CA ILE A 732 18.04 19.13 -18.55
C ILE A 732 17.43 19.88 -17.34
N LEU A 733 16.75 21.01 -17.58
CA LEU A 733 16.07 21.74 -16.50
C LEU A 733 15.02 20.87 -15.81
N GLN A 734 14.22 20.14 -16.58
CA GLN A 734 13.23 19.20 -16.01
C GLN A 734 13.91 18.03 -15.31
N ALA A 735 15.01 17.50 -15.83
CA ALA A 735 15.79 16.45 -15.19
C ALA A 735 16.34 16.92 -13.83
N VAL A 736 16.82 18.17 -13.75
CA VAL A 736 17.28 18.80 -12.49
C VAL A 736 16.13 18.93 -11.48
N GLU A 737 14.93 19.32 -11.90
CA GLU A 737 13.74 19.36 -11.02
C GLU A 737 13.36 17.98 -10.48
N ILE A 738 13.33 16.99 -11.36
CA ILE A 738 13.03 15.59 -10.97
C ILE A 738 14.12 15.04 -10.04
N ALA A 739 15.40 15.28 -10.38
CA ALA A 739 16.53 14.87 -9.54
C ALA A 739 16.46 15.52 -8.14
N THR A 740 16.12 16.80 -8.05
CA THR A 740 15.89 17.51 -6.78
C THR A 740 14.80 16.81 -5.95
N ALA A 741 13.68 16.45 -6.59
CA ALA A 741 12.58 15.77 -5.91
C ALA A 741 13.03 14.40 -5.33
N PHE A 742 13.83 13.64 -6.08
CA PHE A 742 14.34 12.35 -5.62
C PHE A 742 15.44 12.49 -4.57
N VAL A 743 16.43 13.37 -4.79
CA VAL A 743 17.57 13.56 -3.87
C VAL A 743 17.09 14.00 -2.48
N MET A 744 16.12 14.91 -2.42
CA MET A 744 15.60 15.40 -1.16
C MET A 744 14.44 14.57 -0.63
N GLY A 745 13.52 14.14 -1.48
CA GLY A 745 12.28 13.48 -1.07
C GLY A 745 12.42 12.01 -0.74
N ALA A 746 13.30 11.26 -1.42
CA ALA A 746 13.46 9.84 -1.13
C ALA A 746 14.06 9.58 0.27
N PRO A 747 15.13 10.28 0.72
CA PRO A 747 15.60 10.16 2.11
C PRO A 747 14.56 10.61 3.14
N ALA A 748 13.79 11.66 2.82
CA ALA A 748 12.73 12.16 3.68
C ALA A 748 11.61 11.11 3.83
N LEU A 749 11.20 10.47 2.75
CA LEU A 749 10.18 9.42 2.76
C LEU A 749 10.65 8.18 3.54
N LEU A 750 11.92 7.79 3.37
CA LEU A 750 12.52 6.68 4.13
C LEU A 750 12.58 6.97 5.63
N LYS A 751 12.91 8.22 6.01
CA LYS A 751 12.97 8.65 7.41
C LYS A 751 11.58 8.73 8.07
N GLU A 752 10.54 9.04 7.31
CA GLU A 752 9.17 9.10 7.81
C GLU A 752 8.57 7.71 8.08
N GLY A 753 9.18 6.64 7.55
CA GLY A 753 8.64 5.29 7.64
C GLY A 753 7.26 5.14 6.97
N VAL A 754 6.81 6.18 6.27
CA VAL A 754 5.52 6.18 5.55
C VAL A 754 5.71 5.45 4.23
N SER A 755 5.22 4.22 4.16
CA SER A 755 5.12 3.52 2.89
C SER A 755 3.92 4.08 2.08
N TRP A 756 3.97 3.94 0.75
CA TRP A 756 2.80 4.18 -0.12
C TRP A 756 1.54 3.44 0.37
N ARG A 757 1.73 2.32 1.08
CA ARG A 757 0.68 1.54 1.73
C ARG A 757 -0.02 2.35 2.82
N ASP A 758 0.72 3.08 3.66
CA ASP A 758 0.15 3.86 4.77
C ASP A 758 -0.69 5.04 4.27
N VAL A 759 -0.26 5.66 3.17
CA VAL A 759 -1.04 6.73 2.52
C VAL A 759 -2.35 6.18 1.96
N ARG A 760 -2.32 5.01 1.36
CA ARG A 760 -3.50 4.36 0.77
C ARG A 760 -4.44 3.80 1.85
N LEU A 761 -3.90 3.20 2.91
CA LEU A 761 -4.64 2.76 4.09
C LEU A 761 -5.44 3.91 4.70
N ARG A 762 -4.84 5.09 4.81
CA ARG A 762 -5.50 6.28 5.37
C ARG A 762 -6.51 6.91 4.42
N ALA A 763 -6.27 6.86 3.12
CA ALA A 763 -7.24 7.33 2.13
C ALA A 763 -8.54 6.51 2.14
N MET A 764 -8.49 5.26 2.54
CA MET A 764 -9.66 4.39 2.74
C MET A 764 -10.45 4.72 4.01
N HIS A 765 -9.89 5.54 4.92
CA HIS A 765 -10.48 5.92 6.21
C HIS A 765 -11.27 7.23 6.19
N ALA A 766 -11.28 7.94 5.09
CA ALA A 766 -11.69 9.34 5.07
C ALA A 766 -13.20 9.61 5.30
N SER A 767 -14.04 8.59 5.40
CA SER A 767 -15.50 8.78 5.58
C SER A 767 -16.01 8.00 6.80
N PRO A 768 -16.68 8.65 7.76
CA PRO A 768 -17.36 7.94 8.84
C PRO A 768 -18.45 7.04 8.25
N VAL A 769 -18.68 5.91 8.90
CA VAL A 769 -19.76 4.97 8.57
C VAL A 769 -20.87 5.17 9.60
N GLU A 770 -22.10 5.32 9.12
CA GLU A 770 -23.31 5.36 9.97
C GLU A 770 -24.05 4.02 9.81
N LEU A 771 -24.34 3.35 10.91
CA LEU A 771 -25.20 2.18 10.87
C LEU A 771 -26.68 2.62 10.86
N PRO A 772 -27.57 1.90 10.15
CA PRO A 772 -29.00 2.21 10.18
C PRO A 772 -29.54 2.07 11.61
N PRO A 773 -30.56 2.88 12.00
CA PRO A 773 -31.17 2.77 13.30
C PRO A 773 -31.75 1.37 13.52
N LEU A 774 -31.75 0.92 14.77
CA LEU A 774 -32.39 -0.35 15.13
C LEU A 774 -33.85 -0.32 14.71
N PRO A 775 -34.39 -1.39 14.11
CA PRO A 775 -35.81 -1.48 13.87
C PRO A 775 -36.53 -1.34 15.23
N SER A 776 -37.40 -0.34 15.36
CA SER A 776 -38.22 -0.17 16.56
C SER A 776 -38.92 -1.50 16.85
N ARG A 777 -38.76 -2.05 18.06
CA ARG A 777 -39.57 -3.18 18.50
C ARG A 777 -41.02 -2.78 18.27
N ARG A 778 -41.74 -3.51 17.39
CA ARG A 778 -43.20 -3.41 17.27
C ARG A 778 -43.77 -3.77 18.63
N GLY A 779 -44.03 -2.79 19.48
CA GLY A 779 -44.52 -3.00 20.82
C GLY A 779 -44.87 -1.74 21.60
N ASP A 780 -44.24 -0.60 21.25
CA ASP A 780 -44.58 0.72 21.82
C ASP A 780 -45.58 1.43 20.90
N ALA A 781 -46.75 0.87 20.74
CA ALA A 781 -47.93 1.63 20.34
C ALA A 781 -48.20 2.59 21.53
N ALA A 782 -47.85 3.85 21.40
CA ALA A 782 -48.23 4.89 22.29
C ALA A 782 -49.75 4.81 22.50
N VAL A 783 -50.14 4.54 23.71
CA VAL A 783 -51.47 4.87 24.20
C VAL A 783 -51.50 6.41 24.23
N GLU A 784 -52.05 7.03 23.17
CA GLU A 784 -52.54 8.38 23.28
C GLU A 784 -53.70 8.38 24.28
N VAL A 785 -53.45 8.88 25.47
CA VAL A 785 -54.49 9.28 26.43
C VAL A 785 -54.93 10.66 26.02
N ASP A 786 -56.11 10.76 25.39
CA ASP A 786 -56.83 11.98 25.27
C ASP A 786 -57.17 12.49 26.69
N ALA A 787 -56.73 13.69 27.03
CA ALA A 787 -57.33 14.57 28.03
C ALA A 787 -57.06 16.05 27.64
#